data_d117ed43b6d7c16d2ac68e368b1c4004
#
_entry.id   d117ed43b6d7c16d2ac68e368b1c4004
#
_cell.length_a   1.000
_cell.length_b   1.000
_cell.length_c   1.000
_cell.angle_alpha   90.00
_cell.angle_beta   90.00
_cell.angle_gamma   90.00
#
_symmetry.space_group_name_H-M   'P 1'
#
loop_
_entity.id
_entity.type
_entity.pdbx_description
1 polymer ?
#
loop_
_entity_poly.entity_id
_entity_poly.type
_entity_poly.pdbx_seq_one_letter_code
_entity_poly.pdbx_strand_id
1 'polypeptide(L)'
;MRSVALGVLATGLMLGAIASCRGTDGATDASLPARSCSVVVWHHPQSSSSHVEVVGDWNGWARPGLSMSETSTAGWLASTITMTAGEHLYAFVEDGTWLVDSNVPTTGYLGDQEVTWIDLADCSVPGISVSGASGSADGHATVQATFESASSRDPLDRTSLVVTDHDGATVLPSSVGVEGSGAFTLTFTGLSPGKHTLMLQAKDTKGRAADPAWATAWIEPQPYDPRDQIIYQIMPDRYRGPNDAPLTQPSVPSARAGGTISGATAAIEAGDLARLGVTTIWIQPLYANPDGWYPGTDGRPYSSYHGYWPISPRAIEPALGTEADVDAFIATAHAHDVRVLFDVVPNHVHELSPYAQAHLNGGWFNHPDGSCICGSATCDWTTHITDCWFIDYLPDLDWRDAAVADQVTSDVVWWMDRFDGDGIRIDAVPMMVRAATRRIAAALRGKYDHPAHTMFLLGENFVGQDDFDLLKYELGPSGLDSEFNFPLMWALRGAIADESQPMSAIDDAVQAGLLDWAGSGAVMATMIGNHDVDRFATESVGDGDVDGWTPAVQPATDSEVYSKQVLALGAVLTLPGAPVVYYGDEVALVGHSDPDSRHVMPADSELNSAQLATRASMAALAKLRTCSASLRRGSYRLLFADTEHVAFARELAGADTVVVLLFRNASALSAPLHGIAPGAWVDALTGTESTVTPGTTSVEGAPLSVQVLLPSGNACLAAAP
;
A
#
# COMPACT_ATOMS: atom_id res chain seq x y z
N MET A 1 -26.64 -12.38 35.95
CA MET A 1 -27.95 -12.43 35.34
C MET A 1 -28.33 -11.04 34.84
N ARG A 2 -28.15 -10.78 33.61
CA ARG A 2 -28.88 -9.87 32.71
C ARG A 2 -28.18 -9.96 31.36
N SER A 3 -28.83 -10.68 30.46
CA SER A 3 -28.47 -10.82 29.06
C SER A 3 -28.59 -9.46 28.39
N VAL A 4 -27.53 -9.00 27.73
CA VAL A 4 -27.58 -7.92 26.74
C VAL A 4 -27.40 -8.58 25.39
N ALA A 5 -28.47 -8.55 24.61
CA ALA A 5 -28.46 -9.00 23.23
C ALA A 5 -27.65 -7.98 22.40
N LEU A 6 -26.52 -8.40 21.84
CA LEU A 6 -25.84 -7.67 20.78
C LEU A 6 -26.65 -7.82 19.49
N GLY A 7 -27.29 -6.73 19.08
CA GLY A 7 -27.80 -6.58 17.73
C GLY A 7 -26.64 -6.41 16.75
N VAL A 8 -26.48 -7.35 15.84
CA VAL A 8 -25.57 -7.22 14.70
C VAL A 8 -26.14 -6.15 13.77
N LEU A 9 -25.60 -4.95 13.81
CA LEU A 9 -25.76 -3.97 12.74
C LEU A 9 -24.78 -4.38 11.61
N ALA A 10 -25.36 -4.85 10.52
CA ALA A 10 -24.65 -4.93 9.25
C ALA A 10 -24.35 -3.50 8.78
N THR A 11 -23.12 -3.03 9.01
CA THR A 11 -22.59 -1.83 8.38
C THR A 11 -22.29 -2.20 6.92
N GLY A 12 -23.23 -1.81 6.04
CA GLY A 12 -22.98 -1.79 4.60
C GLY A 12 -21.85 -0.77 4.32
N LEU A 13 -20.84 -1.21 3.56
CA LEU A 13 -19.80 -0.38 2.99
C LEU A 13 -20.47 0.82 2.28
N MET A 14 -20.27 2.02 2.80
CA MET A 14 -20.41 3.23 2.00
C MET A 14 -19.06 3.48 1.30
N LEU A 15 -18.93 2.94 0.09
CA LEU A 15 -17.98 3.48 -0.88
C LEU A 15 -18.41 4.92 -1.14
N GLY A 16 -17.46 5.86 -1.02
CA GLY A 16 -17.65 7.27 -1.33
C GLY A 16 -17.82 7.49 -2.83
N ALA A 17 -18.94 7.04 -3.37
CA ALA A 17 -19.55 7.72 -4.50
C ALA A 17 -20.36 8.87 -3.91
N ILE A 18 -20.17 10.08 -4.38
CA ILE A 18 -21.11 11.19 -4.16
C ILE A 18 -22.42 10.75 -4.82
N ALA A 19 -23.17 9.91 -4.14
CA ALA A 19 -24.45 9.44 -4.61
C ALA A 19 -25.43 10.57 -4.42
N SER A 20 -25.88 11.18 -5.52
CA SER A 20 -27.05 12.03 -5.52
C SER A 20 -28.22 11.29 -4.83
N CYS A 21 -28.65 11.73 -3.65
CA CYS A 21 -29.85 11.20 -3.01
C CYS A 21 -31.03 11.44 -3.94
N ARG A 22 -31.61 10.37 -4.48
CA ARG A 22 -32.88 10.39 -5.22
C ARG A 22 -34.00 10.74 -4.27
N GLY A 23 -34.65 11.87 -4.49
CA GLY A 23 -35.99 12.11 -3.97
C GLY A 23 -36.95 11.07 -4.58
N THR A 24 -37.67 10.34 -3.75
CA THR A 24 -38.73 9.41 -4.18
C THR A 24 -39.99 10.21 -4.54
N ASP A 25 -40.06 10.70 -5.76
CA ASP A 25 -41.33 11.04 -6.39
C ASP A 25 -41.64 9.92 -7.41
N GLY A 26 -42.79 9.28 -7.17
CA GLY A 26 -43.24 8.17 -7.99
C GLY A 26 -43.61 8.62 -9.40
N ALA A 27 -42.71 8.39 -10.35
CA ALA A 27 -43.03 8.39 -11.76
C ALA A 27 -42.22 7.29 -12.44
N THR A 28 -42.90 6.44 -13.18
CA THR A 28 -42.41 5.32 -13.98
C THR A 28 -41.75 5.81 -15.27
N ASP A 29 -40.68 6.58 -15.13
CA ASP A 29 -39.72 6.81 -16.23
C ASP A 29 -38.34 6.75 -15.60
N ALA A 30 -37.54 5.71 -15.97
CA ALA A 30 -36.15 5.60 -15.56
C ALA A 30 -35.37 6.76 -16.20
N SER A 31 -35.40 7.94 -15.56
CA SER A 31 -34.60 9.07 -16.04
C SER A 31 -33.13 8.68 -15.97
N LEU A 32 -32.44 8.87 -17.08
CA LEU A 32 -30.98 8.69 -17.16
C LEU A 32 -30.30 9.38 -15.99
N PRO A 33 -29.33 8.75 -15.31
CA PRO A 33 -28.53 9.43 -14.30
C PRO A 33 -27.88 10.64 -14.97
N ALA A 34 -27.88 11.77 -14.27
CA ALA A 34 -27.32 13.00 -14.79
C ALA A 34 -26.45 13.65 -13.72
N ARG A 35 -25.34 14.21 -14.14
CA ARG A 35 -24.43 14.97 -13.29
C ARG A 35 -25.12 16.21 -12.74
N SER A 36 -24.80 16.55 -11.50
CA SER A 36 -25.31 17.73 -10.79
C SER A 36 -24.20 18.74 -10.62
N CYS A 37 -24.52 20.03 -10.88
CA CYS A 37 -23.67 21.17 -10.55
C CYS A 37 -23.82 21.61 -9.09
N SER A 38 -24.54 20.85 -8.27
CA SER A 38 -24.81 21.19 -6.88
C SER A 38 -24.40 20.05 -5.96
N VAL A 39 -23.78 20.40 -4.85
CA VAL A 39 -23.38 19.51 -3.76
C VAL A 39 -24.27 19.77 -2.57
N VAL A 40 -24.70 18.72 -1.90
CA VAL A 40 -25.38 18.82 -0.62
C VAL A 40 -24.37 18.48 0.48
N VAL A 41 -24.14 19.40 1.38
CA VAL A 41 -23.28 19.20 2.55
C VAL A 41 -24.14 19.03 3.79
N TRP A 42 -23.71 18.15 4.71
CA TRP A 42 -24.43 17.84 5.94
C TRP A 42 -23.55 18.07 7.15
N HIS A 43 -24.14 18.55 8.22
CA HIS A 43 -23.46 18.74 9.49
C HIS A 43 -24.35 18.29 10.65
N HIS A 44 -23.77 17.66 11.65
CA HIS A 44 -24.42 17.34 12.91
C HIS A 44 -23.85 18.29 13.98
N PRO A 45 -24.56 19.37 14.34
CA PRO A 45 -24.05 20.36 15.28
C PRO A 45 -23.88 19.77 16.68
N GLN A 46 -22.95 20.33 17.44
CA GLN A 46 -22.68 19.91 18.82
C GLN A 46 -23.86 20.16 19.76
N SER A 47 -24.70 21.13 19.44
CA SER A 47 -25.91 21.44 20.17
C SER A 47 -27.05 21.78 19.22
N SER A 48 -28.27 21.40 19.57
CA SER A 48 -29.49 21.79 18.82
C SER A 48 -29.76 23.28 18.78
N SER A 49 -29.07 24.09 19.57
CA SER A 49 -29.14 25.54 19.58
C SER A 49 -27.98 26.21 18.85
N SER A 50 -27.00 25.45 18.34
CA SER A 50 -25.85 25.99 17.61
C SER A 50 -26.29 26.63 16.29
N HIS A 51 -25.68 27.79 15.98
CA HIS A 51 -25.82 28.43 14.67
C HIS A 51 -24.73 27.93 13.74
N VAL A 52 -25.13 27.26 12.66
CA VAL A 52 -24.20 26.67 11.66
C VAL A 52 -24.38 27.35 10.31
N GLU A 53 -23.31 27.81 9.74
CA GLU A 53 -23.21 28.32 8.37
C GLU A 53 -22.10 27.65 7.57
N VAL A 54 -22.22 27.63 6.24
CA VAL A 54 -21.19 27.12 5.33
C VAL A 54 -20.55 28.31 4.63
N VAL A 55 -19.21 28.33 4.64
CA VAL A 55 -18.41 29.32 3.93
C VAL A 55 -17.42 28.61 3.00
N GLY A 56 -17.00 29.26 1.93
CA GLY A 56 -16.07 28.67 1.01
C GLY A 56 -15.55 29.64 -0.04
N ASP A 57 -14.75 29.16 -0.95
CA ASP A 57 -14.12 29.95 -2.01
C ASP A 57 -15.15 30.56 -2.97
N TRP A 58 -16.26 29.86 -3.27
CA TRP A 58 -17.35 30.36 -4.14
C TRP A 58 -18.00 31.66 -3.66
N ASN A 59 -17.94 31.96 -2.37
CA ASN A 59 -18.46 33.21 -1.81
C ASN A 59 -17.36 34.12 -1.27
N GLY A 60 -16.09 33.82 -1.55
CA GLY A 60 -14.95 34.57 -1.05
C GLY A 60 -14.80 34.53 0.47
N TRP A 61 -15.27 33.46 1.11
CA TRP A 61 -15.24 33.24 2.55
C TRP A 61 -16.09 34.28 3.34
N ALA A 62 -17.08 34.89 2.65
CA ALA A 62 -17.89 35.94 3.24
C ALA A 62 -18.80 35.41 4.36
N ARG A 63 -18.94 36.20 5.42
CA ARG A 63 -19.86 35.94 6.53
C ARG A 63 -20.93 37.04 6.63
N PRO A 64 -22.22 36.71 6.93
CA PRO A 64 -22.71 35.36 7.16
C PRO A 64 -22.64 34.51 5.90
N GLY A 65 -22.28 33.20 6.08
CA GLY A 65 -22.23 32.19 5.05
C GLY A 65 -23.65 31.72 4.64
N LEU A 66 -23.69 30.58 3.93
CA LEU A 66 -24.96 29.93 3.61
C LEU A 66 -25.53 29.27 4.86
N SER A 67 -26.79 29.57 5.16
CA SER A 67 -27.51 28.96 6.27
C SER A 67 -27.79 27.48 5.98
N MET A 68 -27.71 26.64 7.00
CA MET A 68 -28.13 25.25 6.94
C MET A 68 -29.55 25.05 7.44
N SER A 69 -30.27 24.12 6.88
CA SER A 69 -31.65 23.79 7.23
C SER A 69 -31.73 22.39 7.83
N GLU A 70 -32.71 22.21 8.75
CA GLU A 70 -33.01 20.88 9.30
C GLU A 70 -33.36 19.88 8.20
N THR A 71 -32.87 18.64 8.35
CA THR A 71 -33.19 17.54 7.45
C THR A 71 -34.32 16.67 8.04
N SER A 72 -34.78 15.66 7.28
CA SER A 72 -35.68 14.62 7.80
C SER A 72 -35.05 13.74 8.88
N THR A 73 -33.73 13.74 8.99
CA THR A 73 -32.98 13.05 10.03
C THR A 73 -32.75 13.97 11.21
N ALA A 74 -33.33 13.68 12.35
CA ALA A 74 -33.25 14.52 13.54
C ALA A 74 -31.78 14.82 13.93
N GLY A 75 -31.48 16.07 14.18
CA GLY A 75 -30.16 16.56 14.57
C GLY A 75 -29.21 16.84 13.41
N TRP A 76 -29.59 16.56 12.17
CA TRP A 76 -28.76 16.84 11.00
C TRP A 76 -29.25 18.09 10.26
N LEU A 77 -28.31 18.96 9.92
CA LEU A 77 -28.53 20.12 9.06
C LEU A 77 -27.95 19.85 7.67
N ALA A 78 -28.53 20.45 6.64
CA ALA A 78 -28.01 20.39 5.28
C ALA A 78 -28.07 21.73 4.58
N SER A 79 -27.18 21.93 3.63
CA SER A 79 -27.24 23.05 2.67
C SER A 79 -26.88 22.55 1.29
N THR A 80 -27.54 23.11 0.25
CA THR A 80 -27.19 22.81 -1.15
C THR A 80 -26.37 23.95 -1.71
N ILE A 81 -25.19 23.65 -2.22
CA ILE A 81 -24.24 24.61 -2.75
C ILE A 81 -24.10 24.36 -4.25
N THR A 82 -24.26 25.42 -5.05
CA THR A 82 -23.98 25.36 -6.49
C THR A 82 -22.61 25.98 -6.74
N MET A 83 -21.72 25.20 -7.33
CA MET A 83 -20.33 25.59 -7.58
C MET A 83 -19.98 25.28 -9.05
N THR A 84 -18.90 25.87 -9.54
CA THR A 84 -18.30 25.51 -10.83
C THR A 84 -17.69 24.13 -10.75
N ALA A 85 -17.30 23.56 -11.89
CA ALA A 85 -16.46 22.37 -11.91
C ALA A 85 -15.05 22.69 -11.41
N GLY A 86 -14.39 21.70 -10.85
CA GLY A 86 -13.03 21.77 -10.34
C GLY A 86 -12.95 21.77 -8.82
N GLU A 87 -11.80 22.11 -8.32
CA GLU A 87 -11.47 22.07 -6.89
C GLU A 87 -12.10 23.24 -6.13
N HIS A 88 -12.59 22.94 -4.93
CA HIS A 88 -13.18 23.90 -4.02
C HIS A 88 -12.79 23.64 -2.58
N LEU A 89 -12.65 24.73 -1.82
CA LEU A 89 -12.41 24.70 -0.38
C LEU A 89 -13.64 25.26 0.36
N TYR A 90 -14.05 24.59 1.45
CA TYR A 90 -15.11 25.06 2.30
C TYR A 90 -14.93 24.66 3.78
N ALA A 91 -15.68 25.33 4.65
CA ALA A 91 -15.74 24.97 6.06
C ALA A 91 -17.16 25.19 6.61
N PHE A 92 -17.51 24.44 7.64
CA PHE A 92 -18.60 24.81 8.52
C PHE A 92 -18.12 25.84 9.53
N VAL A 93 -18.98 26.75 9.89
CA VAL A 93 -18.74 27.66 11.01
C VAL A 93 -19.88 27.48 12.01
N GLU A 94 -19.58 26.81 13.13
CA GLU A 94 -20.52 26.57 14.23
C GLU A 94 -20.19 27.50 15.39
N ASP A 95 -21.12 28.39 15.71
CA ASP A 95 -21.00 29.42 16.78
C ASP A 95 -19.67 30.21 16.70
N GLY A 96 -19.18 30.44 15.48
CA GLY A 96 -17.96 31.17 15.21
C GLY A 96 -16.68 30.29 15.09
N THR A 97 -16.75 29.01 15.41
CA THR A 97 -15.63 28.04 15.27
C THR A 97 -15.64 27.42 13.89
N TRP A 98 -14.48 27.43 13.23
CA TRP A 98 -14.28 26.81 11.92
C TRP A 98 -14.06 25.31 12.08
N LEU A 99 -14.78 24.51 11.28
CA LEU A 99 -14.74 23.06 11.32
C LEU A 99 -14.63 22.49 9.90
N VAL A 100 -13.80 21.47 9.75
CA VAL A 100 -13.80 20.64 8.54
C VAL A 100 -15.06 19.77 8.49
N ASP A 101 -15.50 19.41 7.31
CA ASP A 101 -16.61 18.47 7.15
C ASP A 101 -16.14 17.05 7.45
N SER A 102 -16.59 16.49 8.56
CA SER A 102 -16.24 15.12 8.96
C SER A 102 -16.78 14.03 8.02
N ASN A 103 -17.70 14.38 7.11
CA ASN A 103 -18.23 13.45 6.10
C ASN A 103 -17.36 13.42 4.82
N VAL A 104 -16.44 14.38 4.67
CA VAL A 104 -15.51 14.50 3.54
C VAL A 104 -14.09 14.33 4.08
N PRO A 105 -13.39 13.27 3.68
CA PRO A 105 -12.09 12.92 4.27
C PRO A 105 -10.93 13.78 3.74
N THR A 106 -11.14 14.49 2.64
CA THR A 106 -10.12 15.30 1.98
C THR A 106 -10.12 16.72 2.49
N THR A 107 -8.93 17.22 2.80
CA THR A 107 -8.74 18.57 3.32
C THR A 107 -7.72 19.34 2.49
N GLY A 108 -7.73 20.65 2.64
CA GLY A 108 -6.78 21.62 2.13
C GLY A 108 -6.64 22.75 3.12
N TYR A 109 -6.01 23.85 2.72
CA TYR A 109 -5.69 24.93 3.63
C TYR A 109 -6.12 26.29 3.10
N LEU A 110 -6.57 27.15 4.00
CA LEU A 110 -6.74 28.58 3.79
C LEU A 110 -5.73 29.31 4.70
N GLY A 111 -4.55 29.61 4.19
CA GLY A 111 -3.42 29.95 5.03
C GLY A 111 -3.07 28.75 5.94
N ASP A 112 -2.96 28.97 7.24
CA ASP A 112 -2.70 27.89 8.22
C ASP A 112 -3.98 27.17 8.69
N GLN A 113 -5.15 27.59 8.24
CA GLN A 113 -6.43 26.99 8.64
C GLN A 113 -6.75 25.79 7.75
N GLU A 114 -6.82 24.61 8.33
CA GLU A 114 -7.33 23.42 7.65
C GLU A 114 -8.83 23.56 7.37
N VAL A 115 -9.23 23.26 6.14
CA VAL A 115 -10.60 23.32 5.63
C VAL A 115 -10.89 22.11 4.75
N THR A 116 -12.15 21.85 4.47
CA THR A 116 -12.54 20.73 3.59
C THR A 116 -12.19 21.05 2.14
N TRP A 117 -11.65 20.06 1.43
CA TRP A 117 -11.39 20.11 0.01
C TRP A 117 -12.28 19.14 -0.76
N ILE A 118 -12.83 19.55 -1.89
CA ILE A 118 -13.58 18.69 -2.82
C ILE A 118 -13.22 19.04 -4.25
N ASP A 119 -13.30 18.03 -5.14
CA ASP A 119 -13.23 18.21 -6.59
C ASP A 119 -14.57 17.84 -7.23
N LEU A 120 -15.12 18.74 -8.03
CA LEU A 120 -16.43 18.62 -8.66
C LEU A 120 -16.29 18.38 -10.16
N ALA A 121 -16.85 17.25 -10.61
CA ALA A 121 -16.94 16.96 -12.03
C ALA A 121 -17.77 18.02 -12.78
N ASP A 122 -17.36 18.32 -14.02
CA ASP A 122 -18.11 19.24 -14.89
C ASP A 122 -19.48 18.66 -15.26
N CYS A 123 -20.53 19.24 -14.72
CA CYS A 123 -21.90 18.83 -15.00
C CYS A 123 -22.39 19.24 -16.39
N SER A 124 -21.66 20.07 -17.14
CA SER A 124 -22.00 20.46 -18.50
C SER A 124 -21.63 19.42 -19.56
N VAL A 125 -20.76 18.48 -19.18
CA VAL A 125 -20.36 17.32 -20.00
C VAL A 125 -20.83 16.01 -19.36
N PRO A 126 -21.10 14.97 -20.16
CA PRO A 126 -21.42 13.65 -19.61
C PRO A 126 -20.20 13.00 -18.98
N GLY A 127 -20.40 11.90 -18.23
CA GLY A 127 -19.34 11.07 -17.66
C GLY A 127 -19.63 9.59 -17.82
N ILE A 128 -18.66 8.80 -17.46
CA ILE A 128 -18.77 7.35 -17.34
C ILE A 128 -18.35 6.95 -15.94
N SER A 129 -19.14 6.14 -15.26
CA SER A 129 -18.78 5.52 -13.99
C SER A 129 -18.69 4.00 -14.15
N VAL A 130 -17.56 3.40 -13.72
CA VAL A 130 -17.36 1.96 -13.74
C VAL A 130 -17.92 1.36 -12.46
N SER A 131 -18.87 0.44 -12.59
CA SER A 131 -19.47 -0.26 -11.46
C SER A 131 -18.83 -1.64 -11.20
N GLY A 132 -17.99 -2.13 -12.10
CA GLY A 132 -17.21 -3.33 -11.94
C GLY A 132 -16.47 -3.73 -13.22
N ALA A 133 -15.33 -4.40 -13.00
CA ALA A 133 -14.62 -5.11 -14.05
C ALA A 133 -14.11 -6.43 -13.46
N SER A 134 -14.15 -7.50 -14.23
CA SER A 134 -13.67 -8.81 -13.78
C SER A 134 -13.09 -9.56 -14.95
N GLY A 135 -12.04 -10.34 -14.68
CA GLY A 135 -11.44 -11.25 -15.64
C GLY A 135 -11.46 -12.69 -15.12
N SER A 136 -11.17 -13.64 -15.98
CA SER A 136 -11.03 -15.05 -15.65
C SER A 136 -9.92 -15.69 -16.47
N ALA A 137 -9.29 -16.74 -15.93
CA ALA A 137 -8.11 -17.37 -16.51
C ALA A 137 -8.28 -17.93 -17.94
N ASP A 138 -9.50 -18.03 -18.42
CA ASP A 138 -9.82 -18.45 -19.79
C ASP A 138 -9.81 -17.30 -20.83
N GLY A 139 -9.32 -16.12 -20.43
CA GLY A 139 -9.20 -14.96 -21.28
C GLY A 139 -10.50 -14.17 -21.48
N HIS A 140 -11.50 -14.35 -20.63
CA HIS A 140 -12.72 -13.56 -20.64
C HIS A 140 -12.62 -12.40 -19.66
N ALA A 141 -13.12 -11.23 -20.06
CA ALA A 141 -13.36 -10.12 -19.15
C ALA A 141 -14.73 -9.50 -19.38
N THR A 142 -15.29 -8.94 -18.30
CA THR A 142 -16.55 -8.20 -18.33
C THR A 142 -16.38 -6.87 -17.63
N VAL A 143 -16.76 -5.77 -18.27
CA VAL A 143 -16.80 -4.43 -17.69
C VAL A 143 -18.25 -3.96 -17.64
N GLN A 144 -18.66 -3.49 -16.46
CA GLN A 144 -19.98 -2.89 -16.21
C GLN A 144 -19.79 -1.41 -15.91
N ALA A 145 -20.50 -0.57 -16.64
CA ALA A 145 -20.40 0.87 -16.48
C ALA A 145 -21.75 1.56 -16.71
N THR A 146 -21.83 2.83 -16.30
CA THR A 146 -23.01 3.67 -16.52
C THR A 146 -22.58 4.97 -17.16
N PHE A 147 -23.27 5.33 -18.25
CA PHE A 147 -23.16 6.65 -18.84
C PHE A 147 -24.01 7.63 -18.03
N GLU A 148 -23.37 8.61 -17.45
CA GLU A 148 -24.00 9.72 -16.72
C GLU A 148 -24.18 10.90 -17.67
N SER A 149 -25.41 11.24 -17.97
CA SER A 149 -25.70 12.39 -18.83
C SER A 149 -25.17 13.69 -18.21
N ALA A 150 -24.83 14.65 -19.05
CA ALA A 150 -24.72 16.03 -18.59
C ALA A 150 -26.05 16.50 -17.96
N SER A 151 -26.02 17.63 -17.27
CA SER A 151 -27.22 18.25 -16.67
C SER A 151 -28.37 18.48 -17.64
N SER A 152 -28.07 18.57 -18.95
CA SER A 152 -29.05 18.63 -20.05
C SER A 152 -29.77 17.32 -20.35
N ARG A 153 -29.33 16.19 -19.77
CA ARG A 153 -29.94 14.86 -19.89
C ARG A 153 -29.97 14.27 -21.32
N ASP A 154 -29.02 14.66 -22.18
CA ASP A 154 -28.87 14.04 -23.48
C ASP A 154 -28.32 12.61 -23.34
N PRO A 155 -28.90 11.60 -24.03
CA PRO A 155 -28.51 10.19 -23.83
C PRO A 155 -27.20 9.84 -24.56
N LEU A 156 -26.64 8.69 -24.19
CA LEU A 156 -25.48 8.08 -24.86
C LEU A 156 -25.71 7.88 -26.36
N ASP A 157 -24.78 8.37 -27.19
CA ASP A 157 -24.65 7.87 -28.58
C ASP A 157 -23.89 6.53 -28.56
N ARG A 158 -24.63 5.44 -28.70
CA ARG A 158 -24.09 4.08 -28.64
C ARG A 158 -23.01 3.80 -29.67
N THR A 159 -23.01 4.53 -30.78
CA THR A 159 -22.04 4.36 -31.87
C THR A 159 -20.71 5.03 -31.58
N SER A 160 -20.67 5.89 -30.57
CA SER A 160 -19.49 6.64 -30.17
C SER A 160 -18.65 5.94 -29.12
N LEU A 161 -19.13 4.78 -28.60
CA LEU A 161 -18.41 4.04 -27.57
C LEU A 161 -17.12 3.46 -28.12
N VAL A 162 -15.99 3.84 -27.55
CA VAL A 162 -14.65 3.37 -27.90
C VAL A 162 -13.97 2.88 -26.64
N VAL A 163 -13.24 1.78 -26.76
CA VAL A 163 -12.38 1.25 -25.71
C VAL A 163 -10.96 1.18 -26.24
N THR A 164 -10.03 1.69 -25.48
CA THR A 164 -8.59 1.54 -25.73
C THR A 164 -7.93 0.87 -24.53
N ASP A 165 -6.81 0.21 -24.76
CA ASP A 165 -5.93 -0.21 -23.68
C ASP A 165 -5.13 0.99 -23.13
N HIS A 166 -4.27 0.71 -22.15
CA HIS A 166 -3.41 1.71 -21.54
C HIS A 166 -2.49 2.42 -22.57
N ASP A 167 -2.01 1.71 -23.57
CA ASP A 167 -1.14 2.25 -24.63
C ASP A 167 -1.90 3.01 -25.72
N GLY A 168 -3.24 3.09 -25.60
CA GLY A 168 -4.11 3.77 -26.56
C GLY A 168 -4.49 2.93 -27.79
N ALA A 169 -4.13 1.63 -27.82
CA ALA A 169 -4.58 0.76 -28.90
C ALA A 169 -6.05 0.38 -28.70
N THR A 170 -6.81 0.35 -29.80
CA THR A 170 -8.24 0.02 -29.74
C THR A 170 -8.45 -1.45 -29.37
N VAL A 171 -9.24 -1.68 -28.31
CA VAL A 171 -9.68 -3.01 -27.87
C VAL A 171 -11.16 -3.20 -28.21
N LEU A 172 -11.46 -4.17 -29.08
CA LEU A 172 -12.83 -4.41 -29.50
C LEU A 172 -13.53 -5.37 -28.55
N PRO A 173 -14.65 -4.96 -27.91
CA PRO A 173 -15.47 -5.88 -27.14
C PRO A 173 -16.12 -6.92 -28.07
N SER A 174 -16.19 -8.17 -27.60
CA SER A 174 -16.91 -9.27 -28.31
C SER A 174 -18.42 -9.09 -28.24
N SER A 175 -18.93 -8.39 -27.24
CA SER A 175 -20.32 -7.96 -27.14
C SER A 175 -20.48 -6.65 -26.37
N VAL A 176 -21.52 -5.88 -26.74
CA VAL A 176 -21.91 -4.62 -26.11
C VAL A 176 -23.39 -4.67 -25.79
N GLY A 177 -23.76 -4.71 -24.52
CA GLY A 177 -25.14 -4.57 -24.03
C GLY A 177 -25.35 -3.15 -23.51
N VAL A 178 -26.41 -2.45 -23.93
CA VAL A 178 -26.75 -1.09 -23.44
C VAL A 178 -28.21 -1.04 -23.04
N GLU A 179 -28.46 -0.66 -21.80
CA GLU A 179 -29.80 -0.51 -21.22
C GLU A 179 -30.35 0.90 -21.39
N GLY A 180 -31.66 1.06 -21.26
CA GLY A 180 -32.35 2.36 -21.34
C GLY A 180 -31.96 3.32 -20.19
N SER A 181 -31.44 2.79 -19.09
CA SER A 181 -30.95 3.56 -17.93
C SER A 181 -29.58 4.21 -18.14
N GLY A 182 -28.93 4.00 -19.29
CA GLY A 182 -27.55 4.41 -19.52
C GLY A 182 -26.50 3.39 -19.04
N ALA A 183 -26.89 2.33 -18.34
CA ALA A 183 -26.00 1.24 -17.99
C ALA A 183 -25.60 0.45 -19.24
N PHE A 184 -24.33 0.04 -19.27
CA PHE A 184 -23.83 -0.82 -20.35
C PHE A 184 -22.83 -1.85 -19.85
N THR A 185 -22.79 -2.97 -20.57
CA THR A 185 -21.86 -4.07 -20.28
C THR A 185 -21.04 -4.36 -21.52
N LEU A 186 -19.74 -4.45 -21.34
CA LEU A 186 -18.77 -4.86 -22.37
C LEU A 186 -18.21 -6.22 -22.00
N THR A 187 -18.18 -7.12 -22.97
CA THR A 187 -17.55 -8.44 -22.79
C THR A 187 -16.38 -8.55 -23.75
N PHE A 188 -15.26 -9.06 -23.26
CA PHE A 188 -14.05 -9.31 -24.03
C PHE A 188 -13.72 -10.80 -23.98
N THR A 189 -13.08 -11.31 -25.04
CA THR A 189 -12.66 -12.71 -25.13
C THR A 189 -11.29 -12.81 -25.78
N GLY A 190 -10.48 -13.78 -25.37
CA GLY A 190 -9.15 -14.00 -25.94
C GLY A 190 -8.11 -13.02 -25.44
N LEU A 191 -8.33 -12.39 -24.28
CA LEU A 191 -7.33 -11.58 -23.62
C LEU A 191 -6.19 -12.48 -23.08
N SER A 192 -4.97 -11.98 -23.13
CA SER A 192 -3.81 -12.64 -22.54
C SER A 192 -3.89 -12.68 -21.00
N PRO A 193 -3.21 -13.62 -20.32
CA PRO A 193 -3.01 -13.51 -18.87
C PRO A 193 -2.38 -12.17 -18.47
N GLY A 194 -2.69 -11.71 -17.26
CA GLY A 194 -2.18 -10.48 -16.69
C GLY A 194 -3.19 -9.34 -16.64
N LYS A 195 -2.71 -8.12 -16.46
CA LYS A 195 -3.50 -6.90 -16.30
C LYS A 195 -3.98 -6.35 -17.65
N HIS A 196 -5.21 -5.88 -17.68
CA HIS A 196 -5.80 -5.12 -18.78
C HIS A 196 -6.49 -3.87 -18.22
N THR A 197 -5.86 -2.73 -18.39
CA THR A 197 -6.41 -1.41 -18.05
C THR A 197 -7.06 -0.82 -19.29
N LEU A 198 -8.39 -0.70 -19.25
CA LEU A 198 -9.22 -0.28 -20.37
C LEU A 198 -9.75 1.13 -20.15
N MET A 199 -9.50 2.04 -21.07
CA MET A 199 -10.08 3.37 -21.08
C MET A 199 -11.39 3.37 -21.87
N LEU A 200 -12.47 3.73 -21.22
CA LEU A 200 -13.81 3.84 -21.80
C LEU A 200 -14.07 5.29 -22.22
N GLN A 201 -14.42 5.49 -23.48
CA GLN A 201 -14.74 6.80 -24.05
C GLN A 201 -16.09 6.74 -24.76
N ALA A 202 -16.89 7.78 -24.62
CA ALA A 202 -18.19 7.89 -25.28
C ALA A 202 -18.57 9.35 -25.52
N LYS A 203 -19.64 9.56 -26.30
CA LYS A 203 -20.28 10.88 -26.50
C LYS A 203 -21.76 10.76 -26.27
N ASP A 204 -22.38 11.88 -25.97
CA ASP A 204 -23.83 11.98 -26.03
C ASP A 204 -24.35 12.22 -27.45
N THR A 205 -25.68 12.18 -27.62
CA THR A 205 -26.33 12.40 -28.91
C THR A 205 -26.18 13.83 -29.48
N LYS A 206 -25.59 14.75 -28.69
CA LYS A 206 -25.19 16.10 -29.13
C LYS A 206 -23.72 16.19 -29.55
N GLY A 207 -22.98 15.09 -29.39
CA GLY A 207 -21.55 15.02 -29.75
C GLY A 207 -20.59 15.51 -28.67
N ARG A 208 -21.08 15.79 -27.44
CA ARG A 208 -20.20 16.13 -26.31
C ARG A 208 -19.51 14.89 -25.81
N ALA A 209 -18.20 14.94 -25.68
CA ALA A 209 -17.41 13.86 -25.11
C ALA A 209 -17.72 13.71 -23.61
N ALA A 210 -17.86 12.49 -23.14
CA ALA A 210 -17.86 12.17 -21.73
C ALA A 210 -16.45 12.23 -21.15
N ASP A 211 -16.33 12.56 -19.86
CA ASP A 211 -15.11 12.29 -19.15
C ASP A 211 -14.82 10.79 -19.22
N PRO A 212 -13.59 10.39 -19.62
CA PRO A 212 -13.24 8.98 -19.75
C PRO A 212 -13.20 8.29 -18.39
N ALA A 213 -13.42 6.98 -18.39
CA ALA A 213 -13.27 6.16 -17.18
C ALA A 213 -12.32 5.00 -17.44
N TRP A 214 -11.61 4.59 -16.37
CA TRP A 214 -10.71 3.46 -16.41
C TRP A 214 -11.39 2.23 -15.81
N ALA A 215 -11.18 1.08 -16.43
CA ALA A 215 -11.67 -0.21 -15.95
C ALA A 215 -10.52 -1.21 -16.00
N THR A 216 -10.07 -1.68 -14.84
CA THR A 216 -8.99 -2.66 -14.76
C THR A 216 -9.55 -4.05 -14.55
N ALA A 217 -9.19 -4.99 -15.43
CA ALA A 217 -9.51 -6.40 -15.32
C ALA A 217 -8.22 -7.23 -15.33
N TRP A 218 -8.07 -8.12 -14.36
CA TRP A 218 -6.99 -9.11 -14.35
C TRP A 218 -7.47 -10.43 -14.90
N ILE A 219 -6.72 -10.98 -15.86
CA ILE A 219 -6.93 -12.31 -16.39
C ILE A 219 -6.07 -13.28 -15.56
N GLU A 220 -6.63 -13.68 -14.43
CA GLU A 220 -5.93 -14.46 -13.40
C GLU A 220 -6.84 -15.59 -12.87
N PRO A 221 -6.24 -16.64 -12.24
CA PRO A 221 -7.01 -17.81 -11.77
C PRO A 221 -8.00 -17.52 -10.65
N GLN A 222 -7.72 -16.53 -9.82
CA GLN A 222 -8.56 -16.16 -8.66
C GLN A 222 -8.59 -14.65 -8.49
N PRO A 223 -9.73 -14.08 -8.05
CA PRO A 223 -9.80 -12.66 -7.72
C PRO A 223 -8.79 -12.30 -6.63
N TYR A 224 -8.08 -11.20 -6.89
CA TYR A 224 -7.08 -10.66 -5.98
C TYR A 224 -7.69 -10.14 -4.67
N ASP A 225 -6.96 -10.33 -3.60
CA ASP A 225 -7.20 -9.72 -2.29
C ASP A 225 -5.85 -9.21 -1.77
N PRO A 226 -5.74 -7.99 -1.22
CA PRO A 226 -4.46 -7.46 -0.71
C PRO A 226 -3.76 -8.37 0.31
N ARG A 227 -4.50 -9.23 1.01
CA ARG A 227 -3.94 -10.24 1.93
C ARG A 227 -3.25 -11.42 1.23
N ASP A 228 -3.45 -11.55 -0.08
CA ASP A 228 -2.80 -12.62 -0.87
C ASP A 228 -1.37 -12.25 -1.27
N GLN A 229 -0.97 -10.98 -1.09
CA GLN A 229 0.34 -10.48 -1.47
C GLN A 229 1.47 -11.16 -0.70
N ILE A 230 2.58 -11.36 -1.41
CA ILE A 230 3.94 -11.47 -0.91
C ILE A 230 4.71 -10.39 -1.65
N ILE A 231 5.05 -9.33 -0.95
CA ILE A 231 5.70 -8.14 -1.52
C ILE A 231 7.21 -8.35 -1.46
N TYR A 232 7.91 -8.13 -2.57
CA TYR A 232 9.36 -8.19 -2.63
C TYR A 232 9.92 -6.80 -2.93
N GLN A 233 10.70 -6.25 -2.00
CA GLN A 233 11.33 -4.95 -2.14
C GLN A 233 12.60 -5.05 -2.98
N ILE A 234 12.65 -4.31 -4.08
CA ILE A 234 13.81 -4.22 -4.97
C ILE A 234 14.42 -2.82 -4.91
N MET A 235 15.73 -2.76 -4.62
CA MET A 235 16.57 -1.59 -4.88
C MET A 235 17.28 -1.81 -6.22
N PRO A 236 16.87 -1.15 -7.32
CA PRO A 236 17.37 -1.47 -8.66
C PRO A 236 18.88 -1.41 -8.78
N ASP A 237 19.54 -0.38 -8.22
CA ASP A 237 21.00 -0.21 -8.28
C ASP A 237 21.78 -1.37 -7.64
N ARG A 238 21.14 -2.14 -6.72
CA ARG A 238 21.77 -3.20 -5.90
C ARG A 238 21.35 -4.60 -6.29
N TYR A 239 20.32 -4.74 -7.14
CA TYR A 239 19.69 -6.04 -7.36
C TYR A 239 20.34 -6.84 -8.47
N ARG A 240 20.30 -6.38 -9.71
CA ARG A 240 20.85 -7.05 -10.89
C ARG A 240 21.34 -6.03 -11.92
N GLY A 241 22.47 -6.31 -12.55
CA GLY A 241 22.99 -5.53 -13.67
C GLY A 241 22.26 -5.79 -14.98
N PRO A 242 22.59 -5.04 -16.05
CA PRO A 242 21.99 -5.22 -17.38
C PRO A 242 22.13 -6.69 -17.85
N ASN A 243 21.06 -7.25 -18.45
CA ASN A 243 21.01 -8.64 -18.92
C ASN A 243 21.35 -9.68 -17.83
N ASP A 244 20.84 -9.46 -16.63
CA ASP A 244 21.06 -10.32 -15.46
C ASP A 244 22.56 -10.44 -15.04
N ALA A 245 23.36 -9.46 -15.38
CA ALA A 245 24.77 -9.47 -14.99
C ALA A 245 24.89 -9.38 -13.45
N PRO A 246 25.78 -10.21 -12.84
CA PRO A 246 26.06 -10.07 -11.42
C PRO A 246 26.70 -8.72 -11.13
N LEU A 247 26.36 -8.16 -9.96
CA LEU A 247 26.94 -6.90 -9.49
C LEU A 247 28.15 -7.16 -8.60
N THR A 248 29.02 -6.17 -8.54
CA THR A 248 30.13 -6.17 -7.59
C THR A 248 29.89 -5.10 -6.55
N GLN A 249 30.07 -5.44 -5.26
CA GLN A 249 29.95 -4.47 -4.18
C GLN A 249 30.95 -3.32 -4.40
N PRO A 250 30.49 -2.06 -4.44
CA PRO A 250 31.38 -0.91 -4.57
C PRO A 250 32.36 -0.80 -3.40
N SER A 251 33.59 -0.36 -3.67
CA SER A 251 34.58 -0.12 -2.62
C SER A 251 34.22 1.00 -1.64
N VAL A 252 33.39 1.94 -2.07
CA VAL A 252 32.68 2.90 -1.23
C VAL A 252 31.24 2.42 -1.16
N PRO A 253 30.73 1.98 0.01
CA PRO A 253 29.44 1.30 0.08
C PRO A 253 28.26 2.16 -0.39
N SER A 254 28.36 3.48 -0.28
CA SER A 254 27.38 4.47 -0.76
C SER A 254 27.53 4.84 -2.25
N ALA A 255 28.44 4.23 -3.00
CA ALA A 255 28.54 4.42 -4.45
C ALA A 255 27.49 3.62 -5.21
N ARG A 256 27.16 4.02 -6.45
CA ARG A 256 26.34 3.21 -7.35
C ARG A 256 27.02 1.87 -7.64
N ALA A 257 26.24 0.80 -7.68
CA ALA A 257 26.70 -0.55 -8.03
C ALA A 257 26.41 -0.91 -9.49
N GLY A 258 25.52 -0.20 -10.15
CA GLY A 258 25.22 -0.37 -11.57
C GLY A 258 24.12 -1.38 -11.87
N GLY A 259 23.27 -1.68 -10.92
CA GLY A 259 22.03 -2.40 -11.17
C GLY A 259 21.04 -1.57 -11.98
N THR A 260 20.12 -2.22 -12.70
CA THR A 260 19.22 -1.60 -13.65
C THR A 260 17.80 -2.16 -13.59
N ILE A 261 16.85 -1.42 -14.16
CA ILE A 261 15.46 -1.88 -14.36
C ILE A 261 15.44 -3.14 -15.21
N SER A 262 16.24 -3.19 -16.30
CA SER A 262 16.31 -4.37 -17.15
C SER A 262 16.89 -5.61 -16.43
N GLY A 263 17.74 -5.40 -15.42
CA GLY A 263 18.20 -6.50 -14.55
C GLY A 263 17.08 -7.05 -13.66
N ALA A 264 16.23 -6.18 -13.12
CA ALA A 264 15.03 -6.60 -12.38
C ALA A 264 14.02 -7.33 -13.29
N THR A 265 13.84 -6.86 -14.54
CA THR A 265 13.03 -7.54 -15.56
C THR A 265 13.52 -8.96 -15.82
N ALA A 266 14.82 -9.12 -16.02
CA ALA A 266 15.42 -10.42 -16.27
C ALA A 266 15.20 -11.42 -15.12
N ALA A 267 15.20 -10.98 -13.86
CA ALA A 267 14.90 -11.83 -12.71
C ALA A 267 13.45 -12.34 -12.70
N ILE A 268 12.49 -11.53 -13.18
CA ILE A 268 11.09 -11.97 -13.36
C ILE A 268 11.02 -13.04 -14.45
N GLU A 269 11.62 -12.78 -15.62
CA GLU A 269 11.66 -13.70 -16.77
C GLU A 269 12.33 -15.04 -16.42
N ALA A 270 13.39 -15.00 -15.62
CA ALA A 270 14.07 -16.20 -15.13
C ALA A 270 13.23 -17.00 -14.12
N GLY A 271 12.12 -16.44 -13.63
CA GLY A 271 11.24 -17.05 -12.64
C GLY A 271 11.82 -17.03 -11.22
N ASP A 272 12.83 -16.20 -10.92
CA ASP A 272 13.43 -16.10 -9.60
C ASP A 272 12.40 -15.70 -8.55
N LEU A 273 11.62 -14.66 -8.84
CA LEU A 273 10.58 -14.17 -7.95
C LEU A 273 9.41 -15.14 -7.82
N ALA A 274 9.01 -15.79 -8.93
CA ALA A 274 7.98 -16.81 -8.91
C ALA A 274 8.35 -18.01 -8.03
N ARG A 275 9.64 -18.43 -8.02
CA ARG A 275 10.14 -19.49 -7.13
C ARG A 275 10.03 -19.10 -5.65
N LEU A 276 10.10 -17.80 -5.32
CA LEU A 276 9.94 -17.28 -3.98
C LEU A 276 8.45 -17.00 -3.62
N GLY A 277 7.52 -17.26 -4.55
CA GLY A 277 6.10 -17.00 -4.37
C GLY A 277 5.73 -15.50 -4.36
N VAL A 278 6.59 -14.65 -4.87
CA VAL A 278 6.35 -13.21 -4.97
C VAL A 278 5.18 -12.93 -5.90
N THR A 279 4.26 -12.10 -5.45
CA THR A 279 3.06 -11.68 -6.19
C THR A 279 3.01 -10.17 -6.40
N THR A 280 3.87 -9.44 -5.70
CA THR A 280 3.94 -7.99 -5.79
C THR A 280 5.39 -7.53 -5.63
N ILE A 281 5.83 -6.61 -6.46
CA ILE A 281 7.13 -5.96 -6.34
C ILE A 281 6.92 -4.54 -5.82
N TRP A 282 7.61 -4.17 -4.76
CA TRP A 282 7.85 -2.78 -4.40
C TRP A 282 9.21 -2.39 -4.98
N ILE A 283 9.21 -1.55 -6.02
CA ILE A 283 10.44 -1.04 -6.63
C ILE A 283 10.75 0.34 -6.07
N GLN A 284 11.96 0.53 -5.52
CA GLN A 284 12.40 1.82 -4.97
C GLN A 284 12.40 2.92 -6.04
N PRO A 285 12.47 4.22 -5.63
CA PRO A 285 12.20 5.32 -6.54
C PRO A 285 13.06 5.29 -7.80
N LEU A 286 12.39 5.45 -8.93
CA LEU A 286 13.03 5.44 -10.26
C LEU A 286 13.32 6.86 -10.80
N TYR A 287 13.14 7.89 -9.97
CA TYR A 287 13.31 9.29 -10.36
C TYR A 287 14.72 9.62 -10.80
N ALA A 288 14.85 10.60 -11.70
CA ALA A 288 16.13 11.24 -11.96
C ALA A 288 16.65 11.90 -10.67
N ASN A 289 17.86 11.56 -10.32
CA ASN A 289 18.57 11.99 -9.09
C ASN A 289 19.84 12.77 -9.46
N PRO A 290 20.45 13.53 -8.51
CA PRO A 290 21.66 14.28 -8.80
C PRO A 290 22.86 13.37 -9.06
N ASP A 291 23.70 13.78 -9.99
CA ASP A 291 25.01 13.20 -10.17
C ASP A 291 25.97 13.68 -9.05
N GLY A 292 26.98 12.85 -8.77
CA GLY A 292 28.05 13.23 -7.83
C GLY A 292 27.86 12.72 -6.42
N TRP A 293 28.44 13.45 -5.48
CA TRP A 293 28.53 13.06 -4.07
C TRP A 293 28.00 14.20 -3.19
N TYR A 294 27.12 13.84 -2.28
CA TYR A 294 26.54 14.74 -1.30
C TYR A 294 26.82 14.24 0.12
N PRO A 295 27.01 15.13 1.09
CA PRO A 295 27.22 14.69 2.46
C PRO A 295 25.92 14.14 3.05
N GLY A 296 25.98 12.96 3.67
CA GLY A 296 24.90 12.48 4.52
C GLY A 296 24.81 13.26 5.84
N THR A 297 23.84 12.93 6.68
CA THR A 297 23.71 13.51 8.03
C THR A 297 24.92 13.25 8.91
N ASP A 298 25.70 12.20 8.62
CA ASP A 298 26.98 11.84 9.24
C ASP A 298 28.18 12.60 8.64
N GLY A 299 27.96 13.44 7.62
CA GLY A 299 28.98 14.18 6.89
C GLY A 299 29.82 13.36 5.91
N ARG A 300 29.51 12.07 5.72
CA ARG A 300 30.20 11.18 4.78
C ARG A 300 29.59 11.27 3.38
N PRO A 301 30.34 10.93 2.31
CA PRO A 301 29.85 11.10 0.94
C PRO A 301 28.89 9.99 0.53
N TYR A 302 27.71 10.37 0.02
CA TYR A 302 26.74 9.48 -0.60
C TYR A 302 26.51 9.87 -2.05
N SER A 303 26.37 8.89 -2.92
CA SER A 303 25.77 9.08 -4.24
C SER A 303 24.26 8.85 -4.14
N SER A 304 23.52 9.30 -5.14
CA SER A 304 22.05 9.18 -5.17
C SER A 304 21.53 7.81 -5.62
N TYR A 305 22.29 6.73 -5.39
CA TYR A 305 21.97 5.38 -5.86
C TYR A 305 20.62 4.84 -5.37
N HIS A 306 20.14 5.37 -4.24
CA HIS A 306 18.93 4.94 -3.55
C HIS A 306 17.63 5.51 -4.13
N GLY A 307 17.68 6.59 -4.93
CA GLY A 307 16.51 7.16 -5.58
C GLY A 307 15.73 8.24 -4.79
N TYR A 308 16.05 8.47 -3.51
CA TYR A 308 15.28 9.36 -2.62
C TYR A 308 15.68 10.84 -2.69
N TRP A 309 16.43 11.27 -3.68
CA TRP A 309 16.77 12.68 -3.92
C TRP A 309 16.21 13.17 -5.27
N PRO A 310 14.88 13.23 -5.46
CA PRO A 310 14.31 13.49 -6.77
C PRO A 310 14.65 14.87 -7.29
N ILE A 311 15.27 14.93 -8.46
CA ILE A 311 15.41 16.18 -9.24
C ILE A 311 14.14 16.40 -10.07
N SER A 312 13.66 15.34 -10.71
CA SER A 312 12.48 15.41 -11.56
C SER A 312 11.52 14.28 -11.24
N PRO A 313 10.33 14.58 -10.70
CA PRO A 313 9.33 13.58 -10.34
C PRO A 313 8.76 12.78 -11.53
N ARG A 314 8.97 13.23 -12.77
CA ARG A 314 8.45 12.57 -13.98
C ARG A 314 9.54 12.11 -14.95
N ALA A 315 10.78 11.99 -14.50
CA ALA A 315 11.87 11.51 -15.35
C ALA A 315 12.53 10.29 -14.71
N ILE A 316 12.90 9.32 -15.53
CA ILE A 316 13.62 8.12 -15.08
C ILE A 316 15.09 8.45 -14.87
N GLU A 317 15.68 7.88 -13.82
CA GLU A 317 17.11 7.92 -13.54
C GLU A 317 17.90 7.23 -14.67
N PRO A 318 18.72 8.00 -15.44
CA PRO A 318 19.41 7.43 -16.59
C PRO A 318 20.36 6.27 -16.24
N ALA A 319 20.88 6.22 -15.01
CA ALA A 319 21.75 5.13 -14.56
C ALA A 319 20.95 3.83 -14.32
N LEU A 320 19.64 3.89 -14.10
CA LEU A 320 18.78 2.73 -13.91
C LEU A 320 18.17 2.24 -15.24
N GLY A 321 17.97 3.15 -16.20
CA GLY A 321 17.37 2.80 -17.50
C GLY A 321 16.58 3.95 -18.13
N THR A 322 15.63 3.60 -18.98
CA THR A 322 14.77 4.50 -19.75
C THR A 322 13.30 4.22 -19.45
N GLU A 323 12.39 5.09 -19.92
CA GLU A 323 10.94 4.81 -19.86
C GLU A 323 10.59 3.46 -20.55
N ALA A 324 11.25 3.13 -21.68
CA ALA A 324 11.01 1.86 -22.35
C ALA A 324 11.46 0.64 -21.50
N ASP A 325 12.46 0.79 -20.64
CA ASP A 325 12.84 -0.27 -19.70
C ASP A 325 11.79 -0.42 -18.59
N VAL A 326 11.16 0.67 -18.15
CA VAL A 326 10.02 0.61 -17.21
C VAL A 326 8.81 -0.04 -17.87
N ASP A 327 8.46 0.35 -19.10
CA ASP A 327 7.38 -0.29 -19.87
C ASP A 327 7.59 -1.80 -19.99
N ALA A 328 8.80 -2.24 -20.33
CA ALA A 328 9.15 -3.65 -20.42
C ALA A 328 9.06 -4.37 -19.05
N PHE A 329 9.50 -3.71 -17.97
CA PHE A 329 9.43 -4.24 -16.61
C PHE A 329 7.97 -4.48 -16.19
N ILE A 330 7.09 -3.48 -16.37
CA ILE A 330 5.67 -3.59 -16.02
C ILE A 330 4.99 -4.66 -16.87
N ALA A 331 5.18 -4.64 -18.20
CA ALA A 331 4.59 -5.65 -19.06
C ALA A 331 5.03 -7.07 -18.70
N THR A 332 6.30 -7.26 -18.34
CA THR A 332 6.82 -8.55 -17.89
C THR A 332 6.22 -8.96 -16.54
N ALA A 333 6.14 -8.04 -15.57
CA ALA A 333 5.54 -8.31 -14.27
C ALA A 333 4.07 -8.77 -14.44
N HIS A 334 3.28 -8.00 -15.17
CA HIS A 334 1.87 -8.31 -15.41
C HIS A 334 1.67 -9.64 -16.15
N ALA A 335 2.53 -9.96 -17.12
CA ALA A 335 2.48 -11.25 -17.85
C ALA A 335 2.82 -12.45 -16.94
N HIS A 336 3.43 -12.23 -15.78
CA HIS A 336 3.75 -13.24 -14.78
C HIS A 336 2.86 -13.16 -13.53
N ASP A 337 1.70 -12.51 -13.62
CA ASP A 337 0.75 -12.30 -12.51
C ASP A 337 1.37 -11.57 -11.31
N VAL A 338 2.36 -10.70 -11.54
CA VAL A 338 3.03 -9.90 -10.52
C VAL A 338 2.59 -8.45 -10.62
N ARG A 339 2.15 -7.89 -9.51
CA ARG A 339 1.78 -6.48 -9.35
C ARG A 339 3.00 -5.62 -9.04
N VAL A 340 2.95 -4.33 -9.37
CA VAL A 340 4.06 -3.40 -9.11
C VAL A 340 3.58 -2.18 -8.34
N LEU A 341 4.26 -1.91 -7.21
CA LEU A 341 4.11 -0.70 -6.42
C LEU A 341 5.31 0.21 -6.71
N PHE A 342 5.02 1.39 -7.25
CA PHE A 342 6.05 2.42 -7.39
C PHE A 342 6.28 3.13 -6.06
N ASP A 343 7.55 3.37 -5.73
CA ASP A 343 7.92 4.18 -4.60
C ASP A 343 7.89 5.66 -4.98
N VAL A 344 7.11 6.46 -4.27
CA VAL A 344 6.96 7.89 -4.52
C VAL A 344 7.43 8.72 -3.34
N VAL A 345 8.11 9.84 -3.63
CA VAL A 345 8.73 10.74 -2.65
C VAL A 345 8.05 12.11 -2.70
N PRO A 346 6.86 12.24 -2.09
CA PRO A 346 6.09 13.48 -2.18
C PRO A 346 6.46 14.54 -1.13
N ASN A 347 7.33 14.21 -0.17
CA ASN A 347 7.70 15.10 0.92
C ASN A 347 8.67 16.21 0.50
N HIS A 348 9.64 15.91 -0.31
CA HIS A 348 10.75 16.82 -0.66
C HIS A 348 11.24 16.61 -2.08
N VAL A 349 12.06 17.54 -2.54
CA VAL A 349 12.84 17.41 -3.77
C VAL A 349 14.29 17.78 -3.49
N HIS A 350 15.20 17.46 -4.40
CA HIS A 350 16.57 17.94 -4.32
C HIS A 350 16.66 19.42 -4.72
N GLU A 351 17.61 20.18 -4.19
CA GLU A 351 17.83 21.61 -4.49
C GLU A 351 18.04 21.90 -5.99
N LEU A 352 18.51 20.90 -6.76
CA LEU A 352 18.66 20.99 -8.21
C LEU A 352 17.34 20.76 -8.97
N SER A 353 16.25 20.44 -8.29
CA SER A 353 14.96 20.30 -8.92
C SER A 353 14.49 21.62 -9.54
N PRO A 354 13.87 21.60 -10.74
CA PRO A 354 13.22 22.78 -11.30
C PRO A 354 12.21 23.43 -10.34
N TYR A 355 11.57 22.66 -9.47
CA TYR A 355 10.66 23.20 -8.45
C TYR A 355 11.41 24.05 -7.42
N ALA A 356 12.51 23.53 -6.88
CA ALA A 356 13.33 24.28 -5.94
C ALA A 356 13.92 25.53 -6.60
N GLN A 357 14.46 25.41 -7.81
CA GLN A 357 15.06 26.53 -8.53
C GLN A 357 14.07 27.63 -8.89
N ALA A 358 12.81 27.28 -9.19
CA ALA A 358 11.79 28.25 -9.58
C ALA A 358 11.01 28.83 -8.39
N HIS A 359 10.78 28.05 -7.33
CA HIS A 359 9.79 28.36 -6.31
C HIS A 359 10.31 28.37 -4.87
N LEU A 360 11.63 28.21 -4.63
CA LEU A 360 12.18 28.16 -3.27
C LEU A 360 11.71 29.34 -2.40
N ASN A 361 11.68 30.54 -2.95
CA ASN A 361 11.19 31.74 -2.27
C ASN A 361 9.75 32.12 -2.69
N GLY A 362 9.03 31.20 -3.35
CA GLY A 362 7.71 31.43 -3.93
C GLY A 362 6.55 30.80 -3.14
N GLY A 363 6.79 30.29 -1.95
CA GLY A 363 5.77 29.69 -1.08
C GLY A 363 5.59 28.17 -1.27
N TRP A 364 6.36 27.52 -2.13
CA TRP A 364 6.27 26.08 -2.35
C TRP A 364 6.99 25.24 -1.30
N PHE A 365 7.83 25.85 -0.48
CA PHE A 365 8.70 25.14 0.45
C PHE A 365 8.58 25.71 1.85
N ASN A 366 8.54 24.83 2.81
CA ASN A 366 8.68 25.17 4.21
C ASN A 366 10.11 25.72 4.47
N HIS A 367 10.23 26.73 5.33
CA HIS A 367 11.53 27.30 5.73
C HIS A 367 12.50 27.54 4.55
N PRO A 368 12.14 28.36 3.54
CA PRO A 368 12.90 28.49 2.30
C PRO A 368 14.31 29.05 2.47
N ASP A 369 14.66 29.53 3.66
CA ASP A 369 16.00 29.96 4.06
C ASP A 369 16.87 28.82 4.62
N GLY A 370 16.35 27.58 4.65
CA GLY A 370 17.04 26.42 5.21
C GLY A 370 17.25 26.49 6.73
N SER A 371 16.47 27.32 7.43
CA SER A 371 16.65 27.54 8.88
C SER A 371 16.19 26.40 9.76
N CYS A 372 15.39 25.46 9.22
CA CYS A 372 14.81 24.34 9.96
C CYS A 372 15.25 23.00 9.38
N ILE A 373 16.37 22.47 9.85
CA ILE A 373 16.84 21.12 9.56
C ILE A 373 16.36 20.20 10.67
N CYS A 374 15.72 19.10 10.32
CA CYS A 374 15.13 18.14 11.24
C CYS A 374 16.10 17.68 12.32
N GLY A 375 15.68 17.73 13.58
CA GLY A 375 16.49 17.31 14.73
C GLY A 375 17.58 18.29 15.15
N SER A 376 17.69 19.46 14.51
CA SER A 376 18.60 20.52 14.95
C SER A 376 18.09 21.19 16.25
N ALA A 377 18.97 21.93 16.93
CA ALA A 377 18.62 22.57 18.20
C ALA A 377 17.46 23.59 18.10
N THR A 378 17.20 24.12 16.91
CA THR A 378 16.13 25.09 16.63
C THR A 378 14.95 24.50 15.90
N CYS A 379 14.97 23.20 15.56
CA CYS A 379 13.98 22.53 14.75
C CYS A 379 13.87 21.05 15.17
N ASP A 380 13.27 20.83 16.33
CA ASP A 380 13.13 19.48 16.87
C ASP A 380 12.05 18.67 16.14
N TRP A 381 12.24 17.35 16.09
CA TRP A 381 11.32 16.41 15.41
C TRP A 381 9.89 16.46 15.92
N THR A 382 9.67 16.80 17.18
CA THR A 382 8.32 16.73 17.78
C THR A 382 7.42 17.85 17.29
N THR A 383 7.98 19.05 17.13
CA THR A 383 7.20 20.25 16.74
C THR A 383 7.25 20.56 15.26
N HIS A 384 8.27 20.08 14.55
CA HIS A 384 8.55 20.43 13.16
C HIS A 384 8.53 19.24 12.20
N ILE A 385 7.92 18.12 12.60
CA ILE A 385 7.92 16.90 11.79
C ILE A 385 7.33 17.11 10.39
N THR A 386 6.38 18.04 10.22
CA THR A 386 5.67 18.28 8.96
C THR A 386 6.16 19.51 8.19
N ASP A 387 7.30 20.09 8.58
CA ASP A 387 7.81 21.31 7.93
C ASP A 387 9.35 21.45 7.98
N CYS A 388 10.07 20.46 8.53
CA CYS A 388 11.54 20.50 8.56
C CYS A 388 12.16 19.82 7.34
N TRP A 389 13.34 20.27 6.92
CA TRP A 389 14.13 19.64 5.86
C TRP A 389 14.97 18.50 6.44
N PHE A 390 15.01 17.36 5.78
CA PHE A 390 15.89 16.26 6.21
C PHE A 390 17.37 16.67 6.24
N ILE A 391 17.79 17.43 5.24
CA ILE A 391 19.14 17.96 5.12
C ILE A 391 19.10 19.22 4.22
N ASP A 392 20.13 20.03 4.24
CA ASP A 392 20.19 21.37 3.64
C ASP A 392 19.96 21.41 2.12
N TYR A 393 20.17 20.31 1.40
CA TYR A 393 19.93 20.21 -0.04
C TYR A 393 18.62 19.50 -0.42
N LEU A 394 17.76 19.18 0.56
CA LEU A 394 16.45 18.56 0.36
C LEU A 394 15.32 19.48 0.87
N PRO A 395 15.00 20.56 0.12
CA PRO A 395 13.89 21.44 0.48
C PRO A 395 12.57 20.67 0.59
N ASP A 396 11.89 20.89 1.72
CA ASP A 396 10.63 20.29 2.10
C ASP A 396 9.46 21.02 1.46
N LEU A 397 8.54 20.28 0.83
CA LEU A 397 7.40 20.81 0.09
C LEU A 397 6.26 21.22 1.02
N ASP A 398 5.79 22.46 0.94
CA ASP A 398 4.66 22.93 1.74
C ASP A 398 3.31 22.48 1.14
N TRP A 399 2.82 21.35 1.58
CA TRP A 399 1.52 20.81 1.17
C TRP A 399 0.31 21.66 1.60
N ARG A 400 0.51 22.73 2.37
CA ARG A 400 -0.54 23.72 2.67
C ARG A 400 -0.77 24.67 1.50
N ASP A 401 0.24 24.82 0.63
CA ASP A 401 0.09 25.56 -0.63
C ASP A 401 -0.68 24.71 -1.65
N ALA A 402 -1.78 25.23 -2.18
CA ALA A 402 -2.64 24.52 -3.12
C ALA A 402 -1.90 24.11 -4.40
N ALA A 403 -1.01 24.97 -4.93
CA ALA A 403 -0.27 24.67 -6.15
C ALA A 403 0.75 23.53 -5.93
N VAL A 404 1.32 23.42 -4.76
CA VAL A 404 2.17 22.27 -4.37
C VAL A 404 1.34 21.00 -4.31
N ALA A 405 0.21 21.05 -3.59
CA ALA A 405 -0.67 19.90 -3.42
C ALA A 405 -1.16 19.38 -4.79
N ASP A 406 -1.56 20.27 -5.70
CA ASP A 406 -2.01 19.92 -7.05
C ASP A 406 -0.88 19.34 -7.89
N GLN A 407 0.29 20.00 -7.89
CA GLN A 407 1.42 19.56 -8.69
C GLN A 407 1.95 18.20 -8.25
N VAL A 408 2.17 18.02 -6.94
CA VAL A 408 2.74 16.76 -6.42
C VAL A 408 1.73 15.60 -6.56
N THR A 409 0.44 15.86 -6.32
CA THR A 409 -0.61 14.86 -6.59
C THR A 409 -0.62 14.47 -8.08
N SER A 410 -0.53 15.44 -8.98
CA SER A 410 -0.44 15.19 -10.43
C SER A 410 0.83 14.41 -10.81
N ASP A 411 1.95 14.64 -10.14
CA ASP A 411 3.19 13.89 -10.38
C ASP A 411 3.03 12.42 -9.97
N VAL A 412 2.38 12.14 -8.85
CA VAL A 412 2.11 10.77 -8.40
C VAL A 412 1.15 10.05 -9.37
N VAL A 413 0.07 10.72 -9.78
CA VAL A 413 -0.90 10.16 -10.75
C VAL A 413 -0.23 9.88 -12.09
N TRP A 414 0.75 10.72 -12.51
CA TRP A 414 1.48 10.53 -13.75
C TRP A 414 2.17 9.17 -13.85
N TRP A 415 2.72 8.62 -12.75
CA TRP A 415 3.34 7.29 -12.76
C TRP A 415 2.35 6.19 -13.12
N MET A 416 1.12 6.27 -12.60
CA MET A 416 0.06 5.32 -12.93
C MET A 416 -0.42 5.50 -14.36
N ASP A 417 -0.59 6.77 -14.81
CA ASP A 417 -1.01 7.10 -16.16
C ASP A 417 0.02 6.68 -17.23
N ARG A 418 1.31 6.77 -16.86
CA ARG A 418 2.38 6.51 -17.83
C ARG A 418 2.79 5.03 -17.88
N PHE A 419 2.75 4.32 -16.77
CA PHE A 419 3.33 2.99 -16.66
C PHE A 419 2.37 1.90 -16.19
N ASP A 420 1.11 2.21 -15.98
CA ASP A 420 0.09 1.23 -15.57
C ASP A 420 0.42 0.45 -14.27
N GLY A 421 0.99 1.11 -13.26
CA GLY A 421 1.29 0.50 -11.95
C GLY A 421 0.04 0.03 -11.21
N ASP A 422 0.22 -0.78 -10.17
CA ASP A 422 -0.87 -1.40 -9.40
C ASP A 422 -1.07 -0.75 -8.03
N GLY A 423 -0.23 0.18 -7.69
CA GLY A 423 -0.26 0.93 -6.45
C GLY A 423 1.03 1.70 -6.23
N ILE A 424 1.13 2.28 -5.05
CA ILE A 424 2.29 3.07 -4.65
C ILE A 424 2.73 2.73 -3.23
N ARG A 425 4.01 2.93 -2.95
CA ARG A 425 4.53 3.14 -1.60
C ARG A 425 4.84 4.63 -1.45
N ILE A 426 4.33 5.25 -0.42
CA ILE A 426 4.55 6.67 -0.13
C ILE A 426 5.65 6.79 0.92
N ASP A 427 6.72 7.46 0.55
CA ASP A 427 7.86 7.78 1.42
C ASP A 427 7.48 8.84 2.45
N ALA A 428 8.07 8.75 3.65
CA ALA A 428 8.04 9.79 4.68
C ALA A 428 6.63 10.32 5.04
N VAL A 429 5.63 9.45 5.15
CA VAL A 429 4.24 9.81 5.43
C VAL A 429 4.08 10.77 6.61
N PRO A 430 4.71 10.56 7.79
CA PRO A 430 4.52 11.44 8.95
C PRO A 430 5.17 12.81 8.79
N MET A 431 6.01 13.01 7.76
CA MET A 431 6.70 14.26 7.48
C MET A 431 5.84 15.25 6.69
N MET A 432 4.65 14.83 6.27
CA MET A 432 3.68 15.66 5.54
C MET A 432 2.43 15.90 6.39
N VAL A 433 1.73 16.98 6.11
CA VAL A 433 0.37 17.14 6.65
C VAL A 433 -0.54 16.05 6.09
N ARG A 434 -1.50 15.57 6.88
CA ARG A 434 -2.40 14.48 6.49
C ARG A 434 -3.19 14.74 5.19
N ALA A 435 -3.40 16.00 4.85
CA ALA A 435 -4.01 16.39 3.58
C ALA A 435 -3.27 15.79 2.37
N ALA A 436 -1.95 15.64 2.44
CA ALA A 436 -1.13 15.07 1.36
C ALA A 436 -1.54 13.64 1.01
N THR A 437 -1.53 12.74 2.00
CA THR A 437 -1.90 11.33 1.79
C THR A 437 -3.35 11.19 1.36
N ARG A 438 -4.26 12.02 1.92
CA ARG A 438 -5.69 12.04 1.57
C ARG A 438 -5.95 12.51 0.15
N ARG A 439 -5.24 13.54 -0.32
CA ARG A 439 -5.36 14.03 -1.71
C ARG A 439 -4.81 13.04 -2.71
N ILE A 440 -3.64 12.46 -2.45
CA ILE A 440 -3.06 11.40 -3.29
C ILE A 440 -4.02 10.20 -3.37
N ALA A 441 -4.55 9.74 -2.23
CA ALA A 441 -5.51 8.64 -2.20
C ALA A 441 -6.79 8.97 -2.97
N ALA A 442 -7.35 10.16 -2.80
CA ALA A 442 -8.55 10.58 -3.53
C ALA A 442 -8.34 10.62 -5.03
N ALA A 443 -7.20 11.16 -5.50
CA ALA A 443 -6.88 11.26 -6.92
C ALA A 443 -6.72 9.89 -7.57
N LEU A 444 -5.96 8.98 -6.95
CA LEU A 444 -5.74 7.63 -7.46
C LEU A 444 -7.03 6.80 -7.45
N ARG A 445 -7.74 6.78 -6.32
CA ARG A 445 -8.98 6.02 -6.19
C ARG A 445 -10.10 6.56 -7.06
N GLY A 446 -10.24 7.88 -7.14
CA GLY A 446 -11.25 8.52 -7.99
C GLY A 446 -11.08 8.17 -9.46
N LYS A 447 -9.85 7.88 -9.89
CA LYS A 447 -9.53 7.57 -11.28
C LYS A 447 -9.54 6.08 -11.59
N TYR A 448 -9.00 5.23 -10.72
CA TYR A 448 -8.70 3.82 -11.01
C TYR A 448 -9.52 2.82 -10.23
N ASP A 449 -10.06 3.20 -9.06
CA ASP A 449 -10.79 2.24 -8.21
C ASP A 449 -12.21 2.00 -8.74
N HIS A 450 -12.59 0.73 -8.66
CA HIS A 450 -13.97 0.27 -8.84
C HIS A 450 -14.19 -0.99 -7.97
N PRO A 451 -15.44 -1.47 -7.76
CA PRO A 451 -15.73 -2.52 -6.77
C PRO A 451 -14.91 -3.81 -6.84
N ALA A 452 -14.26 -4.08 -7.97
CA ALA A 452 -13.44 -5.29 -8.15
C ALA A 452 -11.94 -4.98 -8.32
N HIS A 453 -11.53 -3.71 -8.22
CA HIS A 453 -10.14 -3.29 -8.33
C HIS A 453 -9.88 -2.07 -7.47
N THR A 454 -8.83 -2.10 -6.68
CA THR A 454 -8.34 -0.99 -5.88
C THR A 454 -6.85 -0.85 -6.06
N MET A 455 -6.39 0.39 -6.25
CA MET A 455 -4.97 0.72 -6.15
C MET A 455 -4.49 0.48 -4.73
N PHE A 456 -3.38 -0.24 -4.57
CA PHE A 456 -2.85 -0.52 -3.23
C PHE A 456 -1.93 0.61 -2.76
N LEU A 457 -2.34 1.31 -1.69
CA LEU A 457 -1.63 2.45 -1.15
C LEU A 457 -0.92 2.06 0.15
N LEU A 458 0.39 1.91 0.09
CA LEU A 458 1.27 1.54 1.20
C LEU A 458 2.03 2.78 1.68
N GLY A 459 1.92 3.13 2.96
CA GLY A 459 2.65 4.24 3.56
C GLY A 459 3.89 3.80 4.33
N GLU A 460 4.91 4.65 4.32
CA GLU A 460 6.02 4.51 5.26
C GLU A 460 5.88 5.52 6.39
N ASN A 461 5.61 4.98 7.57
CA ASN A 461 5.57 5.72 8.82
C ASN A 461 6.48 5.01 9.80
N PHE A 462 7.74 5.45 9.86
CA PHE A 462 8.79 4.85 10.69
C PHE A 462 8.53 5.19 12.17
N VAL A 463 8.02 4.21 12.91
CA VAL A 463 7.58 4.37 14.30
C VAL A 463 8.26 3.37 15.23
N GLY A 464 8.20 3.65 16.54
CA GLY A 464 8.64 2.74 17.59
C GLY A 464 7.71 1.56 17.81
N GLN A 465 8.08 0.68 18.74
CA GLN A 465 7.36 -0.56 19.00
C GLN A 465 5.93 -0.35 19.55
N ASP A 466 5.69 0.77 20.24
CA ASP A 466 4.42 1.04 20.93
C ASP A 466 3.56 2.10 20.23
N ASP A 467 3.99 2.61 19.05
CA ASP A 467 3.39 3.77 18.38
C ASP A 467 2.28 3.38 17.38
N PHE A 468 1.33 2.56 17.80
CA PHE A 468 0.21 2.09 16.97
C PHE A 468 -0.71 3.22 16.51
N ASP A 469 -0.93 4.23 17.34
CA ASP A 469 -1.83 5.36 17.03
C ASP A 469 -1.34 6.19 15.84
N LEU A 470 -0.02 6.32 15.64
CA LEU A 470 0.56 7.04 14.51
C LEU A 470 0.26 6.32 13.19
N LEU A 471 0.34 4.98 13.18
CA LEU A 471 -0.06 4.18 12.02
C LEU A 471 -1.57 4.31 11.75
N LYS A 472 -2.40 4.13 12.77
CA LYS A 472 -3.85 4.22 12.67
C LYS A 472 -4.33 5.54 12.07
N TYR A 473 -3.63 6.64 12.33
CA TYR A 473 -4.00 7.97 11.89
C TYR A 473 -4.12 8.08 10.35
N GLU A 474 -3.29 7.39 9.60
CA GLU A 474 -3.28 7.43 8.14
C GLU A 474 -4.17 6.35 7.48
N LEU A 475 -4.47 5.26 8.21
CA LEU A 475 -5.21 4.13 7.66
C LEU A 475 -6.69 4.42 7.43
N GLY A 476 -7.28 3.72 6.48
CA GLY A 476 -8.73 3.65 6.27
C GLY A 476 -9.17 3.87 4.83
N PRO A 477 -10.48 3.76 4.57
CA PRO A 477 -11.02 3.71 3.20
C PRO A 477 -10.78 4.98 2.37
N SER A 478 -10.49 6.09 3.04
CA SER A 478 -10.15 7.35 2.38
C SER A 478 -8.68 7.75 2.57
N GLY A 479 -7.90 6.90 3.19
CA GLY A 479 -6.48 7.07 3.41
C GLY A 479 -5.68 5.92 2.81
N LEU A 480 -4.74 5.39 3.57
CA LEU A 480 -3.88 4.29 3.15
C LEU A 480 -4.55 2.93 3.39
N ASP A 481 -4.27 1.97 2.51
CA ASP A 481 -4.71 0.58 2.65
C ASP A 481 -3.78 -0.20 3.58
N SER A 482 -2.54 0.28 3.70
CA SER A 482 -1.46 -0.39 4.41
C SER A 482 -0.41 0.61 4.90
N GLU A 483 0.24 0.26 5.98
CA GLU A 483 1.53 0.81 6.40
C GLU A 483 2.45 -0.32 6.83
N PHE A 484 3.76 -0.07 6.86
CA PHE A 484 4.71 -1.03 7.40
C PHE A 484 4.46 -1.22 8.90
N ASN A 485 4.29 -2.48 9.32
CA ASN A 485 4.04 -2.83 10.70
C ASN A 485 5.34 -2.82 11.51
N PHE A 486 5.89 -1.62 11.74
CA PHE A 486 7.10 -1.43 12.54
C PHE A 486 6.97 -1.98 13.96
N PRO A 487 5.84 -1.81 14.68
CA PRO A 487 5.68 -2.42 16.01
C PRO A 487 5.91 -3.94 16.01
N LEU A 488 5.34 -4.66 15.04
CA LEU A 488 5.56 -6.09 14.92
C LEU A 488 6.99 -6.42 14.46
N MET A 489 7.58 -5.60 13.58
CA MET A 489 8.98 -5.76 13.15
C MET A 489 9.92 -5.70 14.36
N TRP A 490 9.78 -4.70 15.23
CA TRP A 490 10.61 -4.58 16.43
C TRP A 490 10.39 -5.74 17.40
N ALA A 491 9.15 -6.22 17.57
CA ALA A 491 8.87 -7.40 18.40
C ALA A 491 9.51 -8.67 17.84
N LEU A 492 9.47 -8.88 16.51
CA LEU A 492 10.13 -10.03 15.85
C LEU A 492 11.66 -9.96 16.03
N ARG A 493 12.26 -8.78 15.85
CA ARG A 493 13.70 -8.58 16.02
C ARG A 493 14.11 -8.81 17.47
N GLY A 494 13.44 -8.18 18.42
CA GLY A 494 13.73 -8.35 19.84
C GLY A 494 13.49 -9.79 20.38
N ALA A 495 12.52 -10.50 19.79
CA ALA A 495 12.23 -11.88 20.22
C ALA A 495 13.12 -12.93 19.57
N ILE A 496 13.56 -12.72 18.32
CA ILE A 496 14.26 -13.77 17.54
C ILE A 496 15.72 -13.39 17.25
N ALA A 497 16.00 -12.15 16.82
CA ALA A 497 17.35 -11.76 16.43
C ALA A 497 18.26 -11.64 17.66
N ASP A 498 18.03 -10.64 18.50
CA ASP A 498 18.86 -10.33 19.68
C ASP A 498 18.40 -10.99 20.98
N GLU A 499 17.21 -11.61 20.98
CA GLU A 499 16.60 -12.31 22.12
C GLU A 499 16.43 -11.44 23.38
N SER A 500 16.37 -10.13 23.23
CA SER A 500 16.15 -9.16 24.30
C SER A 500 14.72 -9.21 24.87
N GLN A 501 13.77 -9.78 24.07
CA GLN A 501 12.36 -9.91 24.44
C GLN A 501 11.92 -11.39 24.46
N PRO A 502 10.86 -11.71 25.22
CA PRO A 502 10.25 -13.04 25.17
C PRO A 502 9.52 -13.23 23.83
N MET A 503 9.36 -14.47 23.39
CA MET A 503 8.59 -14.79 22.17
C MET A 503 7.14 -14.30 22.26
N SER A 504 6.56 -14.20 23.48
CA SER A 504 5.21 -13.65 23.68
C SER A 504 5.06 -12.19 23.20
N ALA A 505 6.15 -11.42 23.11
CA ALA A 505 6.11 -10.05 22.58
C ALA A 505 5.58 -9.99 21.12
N ILE A 506 5.76 -11.07 20.35
CA ILE A 506 5.20 -11.19 19.00
C ILE A 506 3.66 -11.21 19.07
N ASP A 507 3.08 -12.01 19.97
CA ASP A 507 1.63 -12.04 20.16
C ASP A 507 1.09 -10.71 20.67
N ASP A 508 1.77 -10.11 21.64
CA ASP A 508 1.39 -8.81 22.21
C ASP A 508 1.29 -7.75 21.09
N ALA A 509 2.27 -7.68 20.19
CA ALA A 509 2.27 -6.75 19.07
C ALA A 509 1.15 -7.06 18.05
N VAL A 510 0.91 -8.35 17.74
CA VAL A 510 -0.20 -8.75 16.86
C VAL A 510 -1.55 -8.37 17.45
N GLN A 511 -1.79 -8.66 18.73
CA GLN A 511 -3.06 -8.37 19.40
C GLN A 511 -3.31 -6.85 19.50
N ALA A 512 -2.30 -6.08 19.87
CA ALA A 512 -2.39 -4.62 19.93
C ALA A 512 -2.74 -4.05 18.57
N GLY A 513 -2.04 -4.45 17.51
CA GLY A 513 -2.32 -4.00 16.16
C GLY A 513 -3.73 -4.36 15.70
N LEU A 514 -4.15 -5.61 15.87
CA LEU A 514 -5.52 -6.04 15.49
C LEU A 514 -6.62 -5.27 16.22
N LEU A 515 -6.34 -4.78 17.43
CA LEU A 515 -7.26 -3.95 18.20
C LEU A 515 -7.26 -2.50 17.68
N ASP A 516 -6.08 -1.92 17.47
CA ASP A 516 -5.94 -0.48 17.18
C ASP A 516 -6.46 -0.11 15.80
N TRP A 517 -6.16 -0.86 14.77
CA TRP A 517 -6.69 -0.59 13.43
C TRP A 517 -7.93 -1.39 13.06
N ALA A 518 -8.62 -1.98 14.07
CA ALA A 518 -9.90 -2.65 13.84
C ALA A 518 -10.92 -1.72 13.16
N GLY A 519 -11.52 -2.19 12.07
CA GLY A 519 -12.52 -1.42 11.31
C GLY A 519 -11.95 -0.46 10.27
N SER A 520 -10.64 -0.25 10.19
CA SER A 520 -10.00 0.53 9.10
C SER A 520 -10.06 -0.19 7.75
N GLY A 521 -10.14 -1.53 7.75
CA GLY A 521 -10.00 -2.35 6.55
C GLY A 521 -8.55 -2.56 6.11
N ALA A 522 -7.58 -2.02 6.83
CA ALA A 522 -6.16 -2.07 6.47
C ALA A 522 -5.60 -3.50 6.46
N VAL A 523 -4.70 -3.74 5.52
CA VAL A 523 -3.87 -4.95 5.42
C VAL A 523 -2.42 -4.56 5.63
N MET A 524 -1.94 -4.63 6.87
CA MET A 524 -0.62 -4.14 7.25
C MET A 524 0.51 -4.92 6.56
N ALA A 525 1.53 -4.20 6.10
CA ALA A 525 2.74 -4.77 5.52
C ALA A 525 3.67 -5.29 6.62
N THR A 526 3.81 -6.61 6.73
CA THR A 526 4.61 -7.28 7.79
C THR A 526 6.01 -7.62 7.29
N MET A 527 7.05 -7.29 8.06
CA MET A 527 8.45 -7.45 7.65
C MET A 527 9.36 -7.77 8.83
N ILE A 528 10.60 -8.17 8.54
CA ILE A 528 11.68 -8.29 9.54
C ILE A 528 12.71 -7.16 9.43
N GLY A 529 12.64 -6.37 8.38
CA GLY A 529 13.51 -5.24 8.09
C GLY A 529 13.26 -4.68 6.69
N ASN A 530 13.93 -3.58 6.40
CA ASN A 530 13.93 -2.91 5.11
C ASN A 530 15.31 -2.26 4.86
N HIS A 531 15.41 -1.35 3.91
CA HIS A 531 16.66 -0.67 3.54
C HIS A 531 17.13 0.42 4.52
N ASP A 532 16.35 0.74 5.57
CA ASP A 532 16.64 1.81 6.54
C ASP A 532 17.08 1.29 7.92
N VAL A 533 17.11 -0.01 8.09
CA VAL A 533 17.57 -0.66 9.33
C VAL A 533 18.67 -1.68 9.04
N ASP A 534 19.37 -2.10 10.07
CA ASP A 534 20.33 -3.21 9.98
C ASP A 534 19.64 -4.45 9.38
N ARG A 535 20.37 -5.24 8.60
CA ARG A 535 19.87 -6.55 8.18
C ARG A 535 19.53 -7.39 9.40
N PHE A 536 18.40 -8.09 9.39
CA PHE A 536 18.00 -9.00 10.47
C PHE A 536 19.09 -10.02 10.80
N ALA A 537 19.74 -10.54 9.77
CA ALA A 537 20.86 -11.49 9.91
C ALA A 537 22.06 -10.90 10.66
N THR A 538 22.34 -9.60 10.52
CA THR A 538 23.42 -8.91 11.23
C THR A 538 23.11 -8.77 12.71
N GLU A 539 21.91 -8.32 13.04
CA GLU A 539 21.48 -8.22 14.44
C GLU A 539 21.46 -9.58 15.13
N SER A 540 21.13 -10.65 14.38
CA SER A 540 21.10 -12.03 14.90
C SER A 540 22.47 -12.57 15.38
N VAL A 541 23.60 -11.97 14.96
CA VAL A 541 24.95 -12.31 15.47
C VAL A 541 25.41 -11.38 16.59
N GLY A 542 24.58 -10.42 17.02
CA GLY A 542 24.91 -9.44 18.04
C GLY A 542 25.79 -8.29 17.56
N ASP A 543 25.89 -8.10 16.26
CA ASP A 543 26.64 -7.01 15.61
C ASP A 543 25.76 -5.77 15.31
N GLY A 544 24.55 -5.67 15.91
CA GLY A 544 23.72 -4.45 15.85
C GLY A 544 24.48 -3.25 16.44
N ASP A 545 24.04 -2.06 16.10
CA ASP A 545 24.64 -0.78 16.50
C ASP A 545 26.07 -0.53 15.97
N VAL A 546 26.55 -1.28 14.99
CA VAL A 546 27.81 -1.01 14.32
C VAL A 546 27.58 0.02 13.21
N ASP A 547 28.53 0.95 13.09
CA ASP A 547 28.51 1.97 12.04
C ASP A 547 28.34 1.35 10.65
N GLY A 548 27.33 1.78 9.89
CA GLY A 548 27.01 1.30 8.55
C GLY A 548 28.12 1.49 7.50
N TRP A 549 29.21 2.17 7.84
CA TRP A 549 30.42 2.23 7.02
C TRP A 549 31.45 1.15 7.36
N THR A 550 31.16 0.32 8.35
CA THR A 550 31.95 -0.86 8.69
C THR A 550 31.34 -2.07 7.99
N PRO A 551 31.97 -2.66 6.96
CA PRO A 551 31.35 -3.76 6.22
C PRO A 551 31.14 -4.99 7.12
N ALA A 552 29.93 -5.53 7.09
CA ALA A 552 29.64 -6.83 7.68
C ALA A 552 30.33 -7.97 6.89
N VAL A 553 30.70 -9.03 7.59
CA VAL A 553 31.39 -10.16 6.97
C VAL A 553 30.40 -11.04 6.21
N GLN A 554 30.55 -11.06 4.88
CA GLN A 554 29.72 -11.85 3.96
C GLN A 554 30.37 -13.19 3.61
N PRO A 555 29.63 -14.30 3.53
CA PRO A 555 28.32 -14.54 4.15
C PRO A 555 28.45 -14.69 5.68
N ALA A 556 27.33 -14.69 6.40
CA ALA A 556 27.35 -14.96 7.85
C ALA A 556 28.08 -16.27 8.14
N THR A 557 28.97 -16.26 9.14
CA THR A 557 29.79 -17.43 9.51
C THR A 557 29.12 -18.30 10.57
N ASP A 558 28.21 -17.72 11.34
CA ASP A 558 27.43 -18.44 12.34
C ASP A 558 26.22 -19.11 11.69
N SER A 559 26.09 -20.42 11.86
CA SER A 559 24.99 -21.21 11.30
C SER A 559 23.64 -20.90 11.95
N GLU A 560 23.63 -20.37 13.19
CA GLU A 560 22.42 -20.02 13.93
C GLU A 560 21.66 -18.87 13.24
N VAL A 561 22.36 -17.92 12.64
CA VAL A 561 21.78 -16.81 11.86
C VAL A 561 20.78 -17.29 10.82
N TYR A 562 21.12 -18.34 10.07
CA TYR A 562 20.24 -18.88 9.03
C TYR A 562 18.96 -19.48 9.62
N SER A 563 19.05 -20.11 10.79
CA SER A 563 17.90 -20.68 11.48
C SER A 563 17.00 -19.59 12.04
N LYS A 564 17.59 -18.54 12.65
CA LYS A 564 16.84 -17.34 13.09
C LYS A 564 16.14 -16.64 11.93
N GLN A 565 16.83 -16.51 10.80
CA GLN A 565 16.27 -15.92 9.58
C GLN A 565 15.05 -16.73 9.09
N VAL A 566 15.15 -18.05 9.03
CA VAL A 566 14.02 -18.91 8.63
C VAL A 566 12.87 -18.83 9.61
N LEU A 567 13.14 -18.77 10.92
CA LEU A 567 12.09 -18.62 11.94
C LEU A 567 11.36 -17.29 11.79
N ALA A 568 12.08 -16.19 11.58
CA ALA A 568 11.51 -14.86 11.41
C ALA A 568 10.71 -14.74 10.09
N LEU A 569 11.24 -15.25 8.97
CA LEU A 569 10.50 -15.33 7.71
C LEU A 569 9.26 -16.21 7.83
N GLY A 570 9.36 -17.30 8.61
CA GLY A 570 8.22 -18.15 8.94
C GLY A 570 7.14 -17.43 9.70
N ALA A 571 7.49 -16.58 10.66
CA ALA A 571 6.55 -15.73 11.37
C ALA A 571 5.86 -14.75 10.39
N VAL A 572 6.62 -13.99 9.61
CA VAL A 572 6.08 -13.01 8.65
C VAL A 572 5.15 -13.65 7.62
N LEU A 573 5.51 -14.82 7.08
CA LEU A 573 4.70 -15.52 6.06
C LEU A 573 3.45 -16.20 6.62
N THR A 574 3.34 -16.37 7.93
CA THR A 574 2.20 -17.06 8.56
C THR A 574 1.30 -16.15 9.41
N LEU A 575 1.81 -15.03 9.90
CA LEU A 575 1.04 -14.01 10.62
C LEU A 575 0.05 -13.27 9.71
N PRO A 576 -0.95 -12.53 10.27
CA PRO A 576 -1.83 -11.67 9.49
C PRO A 576 -1.06 -10.54 8.80
N GLY A 577 -1.54 -10.12 7.63
CA GLY A 577 -0.99 -9.01 6.86
C GLY A 577 -0.43 -9.43 5.50
N ALA A 578 0.19 -8.50 4.80
CA ALA A 578 0.92 -8.71 3.55
C ALA A 578 2.42 -8.82 3.86
N PRO A 579 3.05 -10.00 3.73
CA PRO A 579 4.47 -10.16 3.92
C PRO A 579 5.31 -9.28 3.00
N VAL A 580 6.31 -8.60 3.55
CA VAL A 580 7.33 -7.87 2.79
C VAL A 580 8.69 -8.53 3.03
N VAL A 581 9.38 -8.82 1.94
CA VAL A 581 10.72 -9.39 1.94
C VAL A 581 11.65 -8.40 1.27
N TYR A 582 12.62 -7.89 2.00
CA TYR A 582 13.66 -7.05 1.44
C TYR A 582 14.66 -7.94 0.68
N TYR A 583 15.02 -7.57 -0.57
CA TYR A 583 15.94 -8.39 -1.38
C TYR A 583 17.17 -8.80 -0.57
N GLY A 584 17.54 -10.07 -0.64
CA GLY A 584 18.64 -10.65 0.13
C GLY A 584 18.24 -11.28 1.47
N ASP A 585 17.05 -10.97 2.02
CA ASP A 585 16.58 -11.62 3.25
C ASP A 585 16.34 -13.12 3.04
N GLU A 586 15.96 -13.52 1.83
CA GLU A 586 15.78 -14.94 1.45
C GLU A 586 17.08 -15.74 1.48
N VAL A 587 18.21 -15.06 1.53
CA VAL A 587 19.56 -15.70 1.61
C VAL A 587 20.31 -15.28 2.88
N ALA A 588 19.63 -14.67 3.84
CA ALA A 588 20.24 -14.15 5.08
C ALA A 588 21.46 -13.24 4.78
N LEU A 589 21.28 -12.28 3.87
CA LEU A 589 22.30 -11.28 3.58
C LEU A 589 22.55 -10.45 4.84
N VAL A 590 23.81 -10.26 5.21
CA VAL A 590 24.20 -9.42 6.35
C VAL A 590 24.56 -8.01 5.89
N GLY A 591 24.50 -7.04 6.77
CA GLY A 591 24.84 -5.63 6.52
C GLY A 591 24.40 -4.79 7.72
N HIS A 592 25.30 -3.93 8.19
CA HIS A 592 24.99 -2.92 9.20
C HIS A 592 24.09 -1.85 8.57
N SER A 593 23.66 -0.85 9.31
CA SER A 593 22.81 0.23 8.82
C SER A 593 23.26 0.84 7.48
N ASP A 594 22.49 1.77 6.90
CA ASP A 594 22.87 2.46 5.66
C ASP A 594 24.32 3.04 5.75
N PRO A 595 25.20 2.79 4.76
CA PRO A 595 24.94 2.13 3.46
C PRO A 595 25.21 0.61 3.41
N ASP A 596 25.71 -0.02 4.47
CA ASP A 596 26.12 -1.43 4.43
C ASP A 596 24.93 -2.40 4.33
N SER A 597 23.77 -2.08 4.94
CA SER A 597 22.53 -2.86 4.79
C SER A 597 22.05 -3.00 3.32
N ARG A 598 22.57 -2.14 2.44
CA ARG A 598 22.24 -2.07 1.01
C ARG A 598 23.29 -2.73 0.12
N HIS A 599 23.77 -3.90 0.56
CA HIS A 599 24.68 -4.73 -0.24
C HIS A 599 24.07 -5.15 -1.57
N VAL A 600 24.93 -5.36 -2.59
CA VAL A 600 24.48 -5.94 -3.85
C VAL A 600 23.96 -7.36 -3.63
N MET A 601 22.93 -7.73 -4.37
CA MET A 601 22.41 -9.09 -4.38
C MET A 601 23.46 -10.05 -4.93
N PRO A 602 23.91 -11.07 -4.17
CA PRO A 602 24.91 -12.01 -4.65
C PRO A 602 24.36 -12.86 -5.80
N ALA A 603 25.24 -13.24 -6.72
CA ALA A 603 24.88 -14.20 -7.76
C ALA A 603 24.65 -15.60 -7.15
N ASP A 604 23.81 -16.42 -7.77
CA ASP A 604 23.52 -17.77 -7.28
C ASP A 604 24.76 -18.64 -7.11
N SER A 605 25.78 -18.43 -7.96
CA SER A 605 27.05 -19.14 -7.88
C SER A 605 27.94 -18.74 -6.68
N GLU A 606 27.61 -17.65 -6.00
CA GLU A 606 28.33 -17.14 -4.83
C GLU A 606 27.70 -17.61 -3.52
N LEU A 607 26.46 -18.11 -3.58
CA LEU A 607 25.72 -18.56 -2.41
C LEU A 607 26.26 -19.88 -1.85
N ASN A 608 26.42 -19.92 -0.53
CA ASN A 608 26.77 -21.17 0.16
C ASN A 608 25.52 -22.04 0.39
N SER A 609 25.75 -23.27 0.90
CA SER A 609 24.67 -24.24 1.11
C SER A 609 23.62 -23.78 2.16
N ALA A 610 24.02 -23.00 3.17
CA ALA A 610 23.10 -22.48 4.18
C ALA A 610 22.20 -21.37 3.60
N GLN A 611 22.75 -20.47 2.80
CA GLN A 611 22.00 -19.46 2.08
C GLN A 611 20.97 -20.07 1.12
N LEU A 612 21.38 -21.09 0.36
CA LEU A 612 20.49 -21.83 -0.53
C LEU A 612 19.38 -22.57 0.24
N ALA A 613 19.68 -23.10 1.44
CA ALA A 613 18.69 -23.75 2.30
C ALA A 613 17.70 -22.73 2.88
N THR A 614 18.16 -21.54 3.28
CA THR A 614 17.29 -20.44 3.75
C THR A 614 16.31 -20.05 2.65
N ARG A 615 16.80 -19.85 1.41
CA ARG A 615 15.97 -19.52 0.25
C ARG A 615 14.93 -20.62 -0.05
N ALA A 616 15.34 -21.87 0.05
CA ALA A 616 14.42 -23.00 -0.15
C ALA A 616 13.34 -23.06 0.94
N SER A 617 13.69 -22.78 2.21
CA SER A 617 12.72 -22.73 3.32
C SER A 617 11.71 -21.60 3.14
N MET A 618 12.16 -20.41 2.74
CA MET A 618 11.26 -19.31 2.40
C MET A 618 10.32 -19.68 1.26
N ALA A 619 10.83 -20.26 0.18
CA ALA A 619 10.03 -20.71 -0.96
C ALA A 619 8.95 -21.73 -0.55
N ALA A 620 9.27 -22.66 0.35
CA ALA A 620 8.33 -23.62 0.88
C ALA A 620 7.21 -22.96 1.71
N LEU A 621 7.56 -22.02 2.59
CA LEU A 621 6.62 -21.24 3.38
C LEU A 621 5.70 -20.38 2.50
N ALA A 622 6.26 -19.71 1.50
CA ALA A 622 5.52 -18.92 0.53
C ALA A 622 4.52 -19.77 -0.26
N LYS A 623 4.92 -20.96 -0.70
CA LYS A 623 4.05 -21.94 -1.35
C LYS A 623 2.88 -22.37 -0.46
N LEU A 624 3.14 -22.63 0.82
CA LEU A 624 2.11 -22.96 1.80
C LEU A 624 1.12 -21.80 1.97
N ARG A 625 1.63 -20.55 2.11
CA ARG A 625 0.79 -19.37 2.18
C ARG A 625 -0.08 -19.23 0.92
N THR A 626 0.50 -19.34 -0.26
CA THR A 626 -0.23 -19.24 -1.54
C THR A 626 -1.31 -20.33 -1.65
N CYS A 627 -1.03 -21.54 -1.22
CA CYS A 627 -2.01 -22.63 -1.22
C CYS A 627 -3.11 -22.42 -0.17
N SER A 628 -2.77 -22.02 1.06
CA SER A 628 -3.71 -21.96 2.18
C SER A 628 -4.43 -20.60 2.26
N ALA A 629 -5.72 -20.58 1.95
CA ALA A 629 -6.55 -19.38 2.16
C ALA A 629 -6.60 -18.95 3.64
N SER A 630 -6.50 -19.89 4.58
CA SER A 630 -6.46 -19.59 6.01
C SER A 630 -5.17 -18.84 6.40
N LEU A 631 -4.00 -19.17 5.83
CA LEU A 631 -2.77 -18.41 6.06
C LEU A 631 -2.86 -17.00 5.47
N ARG A 632 -3.48 -16.83 4.33
CA ARG A 632 -3.61 -15.52 3.68
C ARG A 632 -4.67 -14.63 4.35
N ARG A 633 -5.89 -15.14 4.53
CA ARG A 633 -7.08 -14.37 4.84
C ARG A 633 -7.74 -14.72 6.17
N GLY A 634 -7.25 -15.77 6.86
CA GLY A 634 -7.82 -16.24 8.14
C GLY A 634 -7.60 -15.26 9.28
N SER A 635 -8.49 -15.29 10.25
CA SER A 635 -8.30 -14.60 11.53
C SER A 635 -7.13 -15.21 12.30
N TYR A 636 -6.56 -14.42 13.19
CA TYR A 636 -5.53 -14.86 14.14
C TYR A 636 -6.17 -15.22 15.46
N ARG A 637 -5.78 -16.35 16.03
CA ARG A 637 -6.16 -16.73 17.39
C ARG A 637 -4.98 -17.35 18.12
N LEU A 638 -4.54 -16.71 19.21
CA LEU A 638 -3.51 -17.25 20.09
C LEU A 638 -3.95 -18.60 20.68
N LEU A 639 -3.05 -19.57 20.67
CA LEU A 639 -3.21 -20.85 21.35
C LEU A 639 -2.33 -20.90 22.61
N PHE A 640 -1.10 -20.43 22.50
CA PHE A 640 -0.12 -20.40 23.58
C PHE A 640 1.02 -19.43 23.26
N ALA A 641 1.51 -18.72 24.27
CA ALA A 641 2.75 -17.94 24.19
C ALA A 641 3.49 -17.95 25.53
N ASP A 642 4.81 -18.01 25.48
CA ASP A 642 5.71 -17.85 26.62
C ASP A 642 7.04 -17.21 26.21
N THR A 643 8.08 -17.37 27.01
CA THR A 643 9.40 -16.83 26.70
C THR A 643 10.01 -17.42 25.45
N GLU A 644 9.74 -18.71 25.15
CA GLU A 644 10.43 -19.50 24.13
C GLU A 644 9.56 -19.86 22.92
N HIS A 645 8.23 -19.71 23.05
CA HIS A 645 7.29 -20.24 22.07
C HIS A 645 6.14 -19.26 21.81
N VAL A 646 5.67 -19.29 20.56
CA VAL A 646 4.34 -18.79 20.17
C VAL A 646 3.63 -19.86 19.36
N ALA A 647 2.40 -20.18 19.72
CA ALA A 647 1.51 -21.05 18.97
C ALA A 647 0.20 -20.33 18.68
N PHE A 648 -0.23 -20.32 17.42
CA PHE A 648 -1.48 -19.67 17.01
C PHE A 648 -2.20 -20.44 15.92
N ALA A 649 -3.48 -20.19 15.81
CA ALA A 649 -4.33 -20.70 14.73
C ALA A 649 -4.65 -19.59 13.71
N ARG A 650 -4.68 -19.96 12.43
CA ARG A 650 -5.25 -19.16 11.35
C ARG A 650 -6.55 -19.82 10.90
N GLU A 651 -7.65 -19.10 11.01
CA GLU A 651 -9.00 -19.65 10.85
C GLU A 651 -9.80 -18.86 9.82
N LEU A 652 -10.33 -19.55 8.82
CA LEU A 652 -11.18 -18.98 7.78
C LEU A 652 -12.42 -19.87 7.60
N ALA A 653 -13.61 -19.26 7.59
CA ALA A 653 -14.85 -20.01 7.38
C ALA A 653 -14.83 -20.71 6.02
N GLY A 654 -15.08 -22.02 6.03
CA GLY A 654 -15.09 -22.85 4.82
C GLY A 654 -13.71 -23.36 4.36
N ALA A 655 -12.65 -23.07 5.11
CA ALA A 655 -11.31 -23.61 4.87
C ALA A 655 -10.78 -24.36 6.11
N ASP A 656 -9.75 -25.18 5.93
CA ASP A 656 -9.10 -25.87 7.04
C ASP A 656 -8.35 -24.88 7.94
N THR A 657 -8.46 -25.08 9.25
CA THR A 657 -7.62 -24.36 10.23
C THR A 657 -6.16 -24.74 10.04
N VAL A 658 -5.28 -23.76 10.12
CA VAL A 658 -3.83 -23.96 10.15
C VAL A 658 -3.32 -23.64 11.55
N VAL A 659 -2.45 -24.47 12.12
CA VAL A 659 -1.79 -24.22 13.39
C VAL A 659 -0.31 -23.93 13.12
N VAL A 660 0.19 -22.81 13.61
CA VAL A 660 1.58 -22.40 13.47
C VAL A 660 2.23 -22.41 14.84
N LEU A 661 3.43 -22.98 14.92
CA LEU A 661 4.24 -22.98 16.12
C LEU A 661 5.63 -22.41 15.78
N LEU A 662 6.06 -21.45 16.59
CA LEU A 662 7.36 -20.81 16.52
C LEU A 662 8.15 -21.23 17.76
N PHE A 663 9.32 -21.84 17.57
CA PHE A 663 10.22 -22.31 18.62
C PHE A 663 11.52 -21.51 18.57
N ARG A 664 11.87 -20.80 19.64
CA ARG A 664 13.16 -20.16 19.78
C ARG A 664 14.21 -21.18 20.29
N ASN A 665 13.97 -21.79 21.46
CA ASN A 665 14.80 -22.84 21.99
C ASN A 665 14.12 -24.22 21.88
N ALA A 666 14.92 -25.27 21.83
CA ALA A 666 14.39 -26.63 21.75
C ALA A 666 13.70 -26.99 23.04
N SER A 667 12.44 -27.25 22.97
CA SER A 667 11.74 -28.06 23.95
C SER A 667 10.43 -28.54 23.36
N ALA A 668 9.95 -29.68 23.85
CA ALA A 668 8.59 -30.08 23.55
C ALA A 668 7.63 -29.03 24.14
N LEU A 669 6.83 -28.41 23.29
CA LEU A 669 5.72 -27.59 23.74
C LEU A 669 4.59 -28.51 24.21
N SER A 670 4.31 -28.52 25.49
CA SER A 670 3.15 -29.19 26.06
C SER A 670 2.11 -28.12 26.44
N ALA A 671 1.24 -27.80 25.52
CA ALA A 671 0.23 -26.77 25.70
C ALA A 671 -1.18 -27.24 25.32
N PRO A 672 -2.22 -26.69 25.96
CA PRO A 672 -3.59 -26.94 25.52
C PRO A 672 -3.85 -26.21 24.20
N LEU A 673 -3.98 -26.95 23.11
CA LEU A 673 -4.38 -26.39 21.81
C LEU A 673 -5.92 -26.28 21.78
N HIS A 674 -6.45 -25.34 22.56
CA HIS A 674 -7.91 -25.16 22.71
C HIS A 674 -8.57 -24.80 21.37
N GLY A 675 -9.68 -25.50 21.09
CA GLY A 675 -10.48 -25.27 19.87
C GLY A 675 -9.89 -25.85 18.60
N ILE A 676 -8.77 -26.58 18.68
CA ILE A 676 -8.20 -27.32 17.54
C ILE A 676 -8.87 -28.70 17.49
N ALA A 677 -9.31 -29.10 16.30
CA ALA A 677 -9.96 -30.38 16.07
C ALA A 677 -9.04 -31.56 16.43
N PRO A 678 -9.49 -32.52 17.25
CA PRO A 678 -8.73 -33.73 17.52
C PRO A 678 -8.50 -34.53 16.23
N GLY A 679 -7.33 -35.15 16.13
CA GLY A 679 -6.99 -35.96 14.95
C GLY A 679 -5.51 -35.93 14.59
N ALA A 680 -5.18 -36.48 13.42
CA ALA A 680 -3.86 -36.46 12.86
C ALA A 680 -3.59 -35.14 12.15
N TRP A 681 -2.48 -34.52 12.49
CA TRP A 681 -1.96 -33.29 11.90
C TRP A 681 -0.57 -33.52 11.36
N VAL A 682 -0.23 -32.89 10.27
CA VAL A 682 1.06 -33.05 9.60
C VAL A 682 1.74 -31.68 9.52
N ASP A 683 3.00 -31.61 9.97
CA ASP A 683 3.82 -30.44 9.70
C ASP A 683 4.13 -30.40 8.20
N ALA A 684 3.61 -29.39 7.54
CA ALA A 684 3.74 -29.26 6.08
C ALA A 684 5.19 -29.03 5.60
N LEU A 685 6.10 -28.59 6.47
CA LEU A 685 7.49 -28.33 6.11
C LEU A 685 8.36 -29.59 6.22
N THR A 686 8.05 -30.50 7.16
CA THR A 686 8.89 -31.67 7.44
C THR A 686 8.20 -32.99 7.14
N GLY A 687 6.88 -32.98 6.96
CA GLY A 687 6.05 -34.22 6.82
C GLY A 687 5.85 -34.95 8.15
N THR A 688 6.29 -34.40 9.28
CA THR A 688 6.17 -35.05 10.59
C THR A 688 4.71 -35.07 11.06
N GLU A 689 4.21 -36.24 11.44
CA GLU A 689 2.86 -36.38 11.94
C GLU A 689 2.78 -36.12 13.47
N SER A 690 1.76 -35.41 13.89
CA SER A 690 1.40 -35.14 15.28
C SER A 690 -0.06 -35.47 15.52
N THR A 691 -0.41 -35.98 16.71
CA THR A 691 -1.79 -36.26 17.08
C THR A 691 -2.29 -35.22 18.07
N VAL A 692 -3.27 -34.41 17.64
CA VAL A 692 -3.97 -33.47 18.52
C VAL A 692 -5.03 -34.23 19.30
N THR A 693 -4.97 -34.15 20.63
CA THR A 693 -5.95 -34.76 21.54
C THR A 693 -6.74 -33.70 22.31
N PRO A 694 -7.98 -33.97 22.72
CA PRO A 694 -8.70 -33.04 23.58
C PRO A 694 -7.96 -32.76 24.88
N GLY A 695 -7.69 -31.48 25.15
CA GLY A 695 -6.98 -31.04 26.36
C GLY A 695 -5.57 -30.58 26.05
N THR A 696 -4.57 -31.31 26.51
CA THR A 696 -3.18 -30.94 26.32
C THR A 696 -2.55 -31.74 25.17
N THR A 697 -1.99 -31.06 24.19
CA THR A 697 -1.20 -31.68 23.12
C THR A 697 0.24 -31.31 23.32
N SER A 698 1.13 -32.30 23.30
CA SER A 698 2.57 -32.06 23.24
C SER A 698 3.03 -32.10 21.79
N VAL A 699 3.68 -31.03 21.36
CA VAL A 699 4.30 -30.95 20.04
C VAL A 699 5.80 -30.74 20.24
N GLU A 700 6.62 -31.56 19.62
CA GLU A 700 8.06 -31.44 19.66
C GLU A 700 8.52 -30.54 18.51
N GLY A 701 9.38 -29.55 18.82
CA GLY A 701 10.03 -28.67 17.85
C GLY A 701 11.54 -28.72 17.96
N ALA A 702 12.24 -28.42 16.89
CA ALA A 702 13.66 -28.17 16.93
C ALA A 702 13.93 -26.71 17.40
N PRO A 703 15.13 -26.40 17.92
CA PRO A 703 15.53 -25.03 18.16
C PRO A 703 15.42 -24.21 16.89
N LEU A 704 15.04 -22.94 17.04
CA LEU A 704 14.97 -21.96 15.96
C LEU A 704 14.18 -22.49 14.75
N SER A 705 12.99 -23.03 15.00
CA SER A 705 12.16 -23.65 13.96
C SER A 705 10.73 -23.10 13.95
N VAL A 706 10.16 -23.14 12.76
CA VAL A 706 8.73 -22.92 12.52
C VAL A 706 8.09 -24.23 12.08
N GLN A 707 6.92 -24.57 12.63
CA GLN A 707 6.09 -25.67 12.18
C GLN A 707 4.74 -25.13 11.71
N VAL A 708 4.26 -25.66 10.60
CA VAL A 708 2.96 -25.33 10.02
C VAL A 708 2.13 -26.59 9.93
N LEU A 709 1.28 -26.80 10.93
CA LEU A 709 0.46 -27.99 11.04
C LEU A 709 -0.84 -27.83 10.25
N LEU A 710 -1.11 -28.78 9.39
CA LEU A 710 -2.31 -28.95 8.61
C LEU A 710 -3.02 -30.27 8.98
N PRO A 711 -4.36 -30.36 8.93
CA PRO A 711 -5.03 -31.63 9.08
C PRO A 711 -4.53 -32.67 8.07
N SER A 712 -4.39 -33.91 8.50
CA SER A 712 -4.00 -35.01 7.59
C SER A 712 -5.01 -35.11 6.43
N GLY A 713 -4.50 -35.08 5.20
CA GLY A 713 -5.30 -35.06 3.99
C GLY A 713 -5.61 -33.66 3.42
N ASN A 714 -5.12 -32.58 4.04
CA ASN A 714 -5.20 -31.24 3.45
C ASN A 714 -4.44 -31.19 2.12
N ALA A 715 -5.04 -30.54 1.10
CA ALA A 715 -4.46 -30.50 -0.25
C ALA A 715 -3.11 -29.78 -0.31
N CYS A 716 -2.84 -28.83 0.59
CA CYS A 716 -1.58 -28.09 0.62
C CYS A 716 -0.39 -28.91 1.11
N LEU A 717 -0.62 -30.08 1.73
CA LEU A 717 0.47 -31.02 2.07
C LEU A 717 1.16 -31.59 0.82
N ALA A 718 0.44 -31.70 -0.29
CA ALA A 718 1.03 -32.12 -1.57
C ALA A 718 1.81 -31.01 -2.28
N ALA A 719 1.57 -29.75 -1.89
CA ALA A 719 2.30 -28.60 -2.41
C ALA A 719 3.58 -28.29 -1.63
N ALA A 720 3.72 -28.88 -0.44
CA ALA A 720 4.92 -28.78 0.39
C ALA A 720 6.14 -29.47 -0.29
N PRO A 721 7.38 -29.14 0.10
CA PRO A 721 8.61 -29.58 -0.56
C PRO A 721 8.81 -31.10 -0.61
#